data_ffd6c31d9e5d0de973492e64faa84376
#
_entry.id   ffd6c31d9e5d0de973492e64faa84376
#
_cell.length_a   1.000
_cell.length_b   1.000
_cell.length_c   1.000
_cell.angle_alpha   90.00
_cell.angle_beta   90.00
_cell.angle_gamma   90.00
#
_symmetry.space_group_name_H-M   'P 1'
#
loop_
_entity.id
_entity.type
_entity.pdbx_description
1 polymer ?
#
loop_
_entity_poly.entity_id
_entity_poly.type
_entity_poly.pdbx_seq_one_letter_code
_entity_poly.pdbx_strand_id
1 'polypeptide(L)'
;MPVLVTDPFIRIRVPDGTTAVGLQDVLARSHDGTLIDFPGMRSDQRAPVVTALAVLSHLLRRYSASPLLTSQDWLDALQSQLGDALVLAGGSDKKPQFLQPVLVGLGDIKPFNITETDHLMAATRHVLKVADVATPEMALYALMASTWRHHGGVGHPAGARSRLLTVLVGDGVTIASEVASLACAYDMMTPNIVGTATRKPGRIRDHMLWAQPWKTEEPVAKLPFPFIDCRRIRLVPATGGLVSAVVVAENGTRVDTGTGNIDDPHVPIQVSTGGPYKLAVKRVWSYRVQHAAVAGSAEVSRPRILDLAPAYSSVRISGIGFDKATTKGAWEALYRIGRGKKMKLGQSEGNRLSELSSRALAVVHDASGSLYGPMLQPYPKRLYQKTSALYLTRAQSLLRDMLGHASLQTILDLLADPPDTEAEQRTLNAMAAAALREVWREATAGVRDPLPAARASLQLDYQMRDKFGEPLMTENASTPLGARIHAVLYDMDAHLSPANRASIRSAATELPLDAWLALAAAPPEDMERPDTRQVWETVVRALGGVRQGGPGIGAVLADTRYPEARVSALLRANGDALIGLIAEAVRWLVSHEVERCTLTDIVVLGITDARGDSAAREEAVSRIALGYARRVRRDRAAA
;
A
#
# COMPACT_ATOMS: atom_id res chain seq x y z
N MET A 1 -22.90 0.00 35.72
CA MET A 1 -22.69 0.25 34.27
C MET A 1 -22.45 1.73 34.06
N PRO A 2 -21.49 2.11 33.22
CA PRO A 2 -21.24 3.50 32.95
C PRO A 2 -22.39 4.16 32.23
N VAL A 3 -22.66 5.40 32.60
CA VAL A 3 -23.57 6.27 31.87
C VAL A 3 -22.85 6.77 30.61
N LEU A 4 -23.33 6.38 29.43
CA LEU A 4 -22.67 6.64 28.15
C LEU A 4 -22.24 8.11 27.98
N VAL A 5 -23.05 9.04 28.48
CA VAL A 5 -22.88 10.46 28.20
C VAL A 5 -21.80 11.07 29.07
N THR A 6 -21.78 10.76 30.36
CA THR A 6 -20.98 11.46 31.37
C THR A 6 -19.81 10.64 31.94
N ASP A 7 -19.93 9.31 31.98
CA ASP A 7 -18.91 8.50 32.63
C ASP A 7 -17.66 8.37 31.75
N PRO A 8 -16.45 8.49 32.33
CA PRO A 8 -15.19 8.53 31.60
C PRO A 8 -14.69 7.11 31.25
N PHE A 9 -15.29 6.46 30.27
CA PHE A 9 -14.84 5.13 29.81
C PHE A 9 -14.38 5.08 28.35
N ILE A 10 -14.59 6.15 27.56
CA ILE A 10 -14.13 6.25 26.18
C ILE A 10 -12.76 6.92 26.19
N ARG A 11 -11.72 6.16 25.82
CA ARG A 11 -10.36 6.70 25.74
C ARG A 11 -10.18 7.47 24.45
N ILE A 12 -9.75 8.72 24.58
CA ILE A 12 -9.43 9.59 23.45
C ILE A 12 -8.00 10.12 23.58
N ARG A 13 -7.37 10.38 22.43
CA ARG A 13 -6.12 11.13 22.33
C ARG A 13 -6.44 12.57 21.97
N VAL A 14 -5.89 13.48 22.73
CA VAL A 14 -5.95 14.93 22.51
C VAL A 14 -4.51 15.48 22.52
N PRO A 15 -4.26 16.77 22.19
CA PRO A 15 -2.89 17.32 22.18
C PRO A 15 -2.12 17.12 23.49
N ASP A 16 -2.81 17.18 24.62
CA ASP A 16 -2.22 17.06 25.95
C ASP A 16 -2.01 15.60 26.42
N GLY A 17 -2.36 14.61 25.58
CA GLY A 17 -2.18 13.20 25.89
C GLY A 17 -3.43 12.34 25.69
N THR A 18 -3.50 11.22 26.44
CA THR A 18 -4.65 10.31 26.39
C THR A 18 -5.49 10.46 27.67
N THR A 19 -6.78 10.63 27.51
CA THR A 19 -7.73 10.74 28.62
C THR A 19 -8.98 9.88 28.37
N ALA A 20 -9.67 9.50 29.43
CA ALA A 20 -10.97 8.84 29.35
C ALA A 20 -12.10 9.87 29.59
N VAL A 21 -13.14 9.81 28.77
CA VAL A 21 -14.24 10.80 28.76
C VAL A 21 -15.59 10.15 28.49
N GLY A 22 -16.66 10.89 28.66
CA GLY A 22 -18.02 10.52 28.21
C GLY A 22 -18.28 10.97 26.76
N LEU A 23 -19.42 10.56 26.22
CA LEU A 23 -19.80 10.86 24.83
C LEU A 23 -19.94 12.37 24.56
N GLN A 24 -20.41 13.17 25.54
CA GLN A 24 -20.52 14.61 25.40
C GLN A 24 -19.14 15.25 25.13
N ASP A 25 -18.09 14.81 25.83
CA ASP A 25 -16.74 15.33 25.64
C ASP A 25 -16.17 14.87 24.30
N VAL A 26 -16.45 13.63 23.86
CA VAL A 26 -16.07 13.15 22.53
C VAL A 26 -16.64 14.07 21.45
N LEU A 27 -17.92 14.42 21.54
CA LEU A 27 -18.57 15.32 20.58
C LEU A 27 -18.01 16.75 20.66
N ALA A 28 -17.81 17.27 21.87
CA ALA A 28 -17.21 18.60 22.06
C ALA A 28 -15.79 18.66 21.47
N ARG A 29 -14.93 17.66 21.78
CA ARG A 29 -13.56 17.57 21.27
C ARG A 29 -13.50 17.29 19.77
N SER A 30 -14.52 16.63 19.23
CA SER A 30 -14.68 16.47 17.78
C SER A 30 -15.04 17.79 17.09
N HIS A 31 -15.85 18.62 17.75
CA HIS A 31 -16.29 19.90 17.22
C HIS A 31 -15.21 20.99 17.31
N ASP A 32 -14.48 21.05 18.43
CA ASP A 32 -13.38 22.02 18.63
C ASP A 32 -12.08 21.64 17.91
N GLY A 33 -12.01 20.46 17.27
CA GLY A 33 -10.85 20.02 16.50
C GLY A 33 -9.76 19.33 17.31
N THR A 34 -9.94 19.15 18.64
CA THR A 34 -8.90 18.59 19.52
C THR A 34 -8.91 17.06 19.62
N LEU A 35 -9.92 16.37 19.11
CA LEU A 35 -9.96 14.90 19.06
C LEU A 35 -9.01 14.37 18.00
N ILE A 36 -7.88 13.81 18.41
CA ILE A 36 -6.87 13.24 17.51
C ILE A 36 -7.25 11.83 17.11
N ASP A 37 -7.47 10.93 18.07
CA ASP A 37 -7.70 9.50 17.81
C ASP A 37 -8.38 8.81 18.99
N PHE A 38 -8.78 7.54 18.76
CA PHE A 38 -9.28 6.63 19.78
C PHE A 38 -8.30 5.46 19.95
N PRO A 39 -7.46 5.44 20.99
CA PRO A 39 -6.44 4.39 21.17
C PRO A 39 -7.00 2.96 21.29
N GLY A 40 -8.25 2.82 21.73
CA GLY A 40 -8.93 1.52 21.85
C GLY A 40 -9.66 1.06 20.58
N MET A 41 -9.66 1.87 19.52
CA MET A 41 -10.40 1.59 18.29
C MET A 41 -9.53 0.84 17.28
N ARG A 42 -10.11 -0.16 16.61
CA ARG A 42 -9.48 -0.86 15.50
C ARG A 42 -9.66 -0.07 14.19
N SER A 43 -8.78 -0.28 13.22
CA SER A 43 -8.84 0.38 11.91
C SER A 43 -10.17 0.11 11.17
N ASP A 44 -10.71 -1.11 11.26
CA ASP A 44 -11.99 -1.47 10.65
C ASP A 44 -13.21 -0.76 11.29
N GLN A 45 -13.04 -0.17 12.47
CA GLN A 45 -14.08 0.57 13.20
C GLN A 45 -14.03 2.08 12.92
N ARG A 46 -12.95 2.61 12.33
CA ARG A 46 -12.77 4.05 12.15
C ARG A 46 -13.89 4.69 11.32
N ALA A 47 -14.15 4.20 10.13
CA ALA A 47 -15.19 4.76 9.28
C ALA A 47 -16.59 4.71 9.91
N PRO A 48 -17.04 3.58 10.53
CA PRO A 48 -18.26 3.53 11.31
C PRO A 48 -18.32 4.56 12.44
N VAL A 49 -17.28 4.70 13.24
CA VAL A 49 -17.22 5.62 14.38
C VAL A 49 -17.26 7.08 13.90
N VAL A 50 -16.45 7.44 12.90
CA VAL A 50 -16.48 8.79 12.29
C VAL A 50 -17.87 9.10 11.75
N THR A 51 -18.51 8.15 11.08
CA THR A 51 -19.87 8.33 10.56
C THR A 51 -20.88 8.54 11.69
N ALA A 52 -20.77 7.75 12.77
CA ALA A 52 -21.63 7.89 13.93
C ALA A 52 -21.54 9.28 14.56
N LEU A 53 -20.31 9.72 14.80
CA LEU A 53 -20.04 11.04 15.39
C LEU A 53 -20.48 12.18 14.47
N ALA A 54 -20.24 12.05 13.16
CA ALA A 54 -20.65 13.07 12.19
C ALA A 54 -22.19 13.23 12.11
N VAL A 55 -22.91 12.11 12.07
CA VAL A 55 -24.39 12.15 12.06
C VAL A 55 -24.96 12.70 13.36
N LEU A 56 -24.41 12.27 14.51
CA LEU A 56 -24.84 12.80 15.81
C LEU A 56 -24.54 14.30 15.89
N SER A 57 -23.35 14.73 15.53
CA SER A 57 -22.96 16.13 15.52
C SER A 57 -23.85 16.98 14.61
N HIS A 58 -24.10 16.50 13.37
CA HIS A 58 -24.99 17.17 12.44
C HIS A 58 -26.40 17.33 13.01
N LEU A 59 -27.00 16.24 13.48
CA LEU A 59 -28.41 16.26 13.97
C LEU A 59 -28.54 17.08 15.25
N LEU A 60 -27.62 16.95 16.20
CA LEU A 60 -27.64 17.72 17.45
C LEU A 60 -27.54 19.22 17.16
N ARG A 61 -26.63 19.66 16.33
CA ARG A 61 -26.50 21.08 15.94
C ARG A 61 -27.75 21.60 15.24
N ARG A 62 -28.37 20.77 14.40
CA ARG A 62 -29.58 21.16 13.64
C ARG A 62 -30.82 21.33 14.52
N TYR A 63 -30.95 20.51 15.57
CA TYR A 63 -32.12 20.50 16.44
C TYR A 63 -31.93 21.18 17.78
N SER A 64 -30.75 21.69 18.09
CA SER A 64 -30.49 22.51 19.26
C SER A 64 -30.94 23.94 19.03
N ALA A 65 -31.53 24.55 20.06
CA ALA A 65 -31.93 25.94 20.02
C ALA A 65 -30.75 26.92 20.13
N SER A 66 -29.65 26.47 20.70
CA SER A 66 -28.44 27.26 20.94
C SER A 66 -27.20 26.60 20.31
N PRO A 67 -26.13 27.36 20.00
CA PRO A 67 -24.87 26.81 19.56
C PRO A 67 -24.28 25.83 20.60
N LEU A 68 -23.71 24.72 20.13
CA LEU A 68 -23.06 23.71 20.99
C LEU A 68 -21.56 23.99 21.05
N LEU A 69 -21.14 24.75 22.05
CA LEU A 69 -19.75 25.22 22.21
C LEU A 69 -18.98 24.47 23.30
N THR A 70 -19.66 24.07 24.36
CA THR A 70 -19.05 23.41 25.53
C THR A 70 -19.54 21.97 25.69
N SER A 71 -18.81 21.16 26.44
CA SER A 71 -19.25 19.79 26.78
C SER A 71 -20.62 19.78 27.46
N GLN A 72 -20.97 20.82 28.23
CA GLN A 72 -22.25 20.96 28.87
C GLN A 72 -23.39 21.20 27.83
N ASP A 73 -23.15 22.04 26.82
CA ASP A 73 -24.11 22.25 25.74
C ASP A 73 -24.42 20.95 25.00
N TRP A 74 -23.39 20.14 24.73
CA TRP A 74 -23.54 18.81 24.12
C TRP A 74 -24.30 17.83 25.03
N LEU A 75 -24.03 17.86 26.34
CA LEU A 75 -24.78 17.08 27.33
C LEU A 75 -26.26 17.42 27.33
N ASP A 76 -26.59 18.70 27.42
CA ASP A 76 -27.97 19.20 27.47
C ASP A 76 -28.72 18.84 26.17
N ALA A 77 -28.06 18.99 25.02
CA ALA A 77 -28.61 18.60 23.73
C ALA A 77 -28.88 17.09 23.63
N LEU A 78 -27.93 16.26 24.03
CA LEU A 78 -28.06 14.80 24.07
C LEU A 78 -29.23 14.39 24.96
N GLN A 79 -29.27 14.90 26.18
CA GLN A 79 -30.33 14.58 27.15
C GLN A 79 -31.73 15.03 26.67
N SER A 80 -31.84 16.25 26.15
CA SER A 80 -33.07 16.78 25.60
C SER A 80 -33.60 15.96 24.41
N GLN A 81 -32.70 15.54 23.51
CA GLN A 81 -33.10 14.92 22.25
C GLN A 81 -33.23 13.39 22.33
N LEU A 82 -32.38 12.71 23.10
CA LEU A 82 -32.28 11.25 23.19
C LEU A 82 -32.75 10.70 24.55
N GLY A 83 -32.54 11.43 25.63
CA GLY A 83 -33.04 11.10 26.98
C GLY A 83 -32.71 9.65 27.39
N ASP A 84 -33.73 8.86 27.66
CA ASP A 84 -33.62 7.46 28.10
C ASP A 84 -32.86 6.55 27.14
N ALA A 85 -32.73 6.93 25.86
CA ALA A 85 -32.02 6.15 24.87
C ALA A 85 -30.49 6.30 24.96
N LEU A 86 -29.94 7.06 25.92
CA LEU A 86 -28.51 7.25 26.14
C LEU A 86 -27.88 6.22 27.08
N VAL A 87 -28.54 5.15 27.37
CA VAL A 87 -28.02 4.05 28.18
C VAL A 87 -27.26 3.08 27.25
N LEU A 88 -26.03 2.71 27.61
CA LEU A 88 -25.25 1.74 26.82
C LEU A 88 -25.66 0.29 27.12
N ALA A 89 -25.83 -0.08 28.39
CA ALA A 89 -26.24 -1.42 28.79
C ALA A 89 -27.00 -1.37 30.14
N GLY A 90 -27.87 -2.36 30.38
CA GLY A 90 -28.60 -2.48 31.64
C GLY A 90 -29.83 -1.61 31.79
N GLY A 91 -30.29 -0.96 30.72
CA GLY A 91 -31.59 -0.28 30.67
C GLY A 91 -32.75 -1.25 30.56
N SER A 92 -33.98 -0.72 30.66
CA SER A 92 -35.21 -1.50 30.51
C SER A 92 -35.32 -2.13 29.11
N ASP A 93 -35.68 -3.41 29.04
CA ASP A 93 -35.88 -4.13 27.77
C ASP A 93 -37.07 -3.57 26.94
N LYS A 94 -37.95 -2.81 27.57
CA LYS A 94 -39.07 -2.14 26.92
C LYS A 94 -38.72 -0.77 26.33
N LYS A 95 -37.46 -0.31 26.52
CA LYS A 95 -37.00 0.98 26.00
C LYS A 95 -35.80 0.79 25.09
N PRO A 96 -35.63 1.64 24.06
CA PRO A 96 -34.39 1.62 23.27
C PRO A 96 -33.21 2.03 24.13
N GLN A 97 -32.03 1.49 23.80
CA GLN A 97 -30.74 1.95 24.33
C GLN A 97 -29.89 2.48 23.17
N PHE A 98 -28.77 3.10 23.45
CA PHE A 98 -27.96 3.73 22.42
C PHE A 98 -27.57 2.73 21.32
N LEU A 99 -28.00 3.02 20.09
CA LEU A 99 -27.85 2.15 18.91
C LEU A 99 -28.47 0.75 19.05
N GLN A 100 -29.40 0.57 19.97
CA GLN A 100 -29.99 -0.72 20.30
C GLN A 100 -31.51 -0.61 20.34
N PRO A 101 -32.23 -1.29 19.44
CA PRO A 101 -33.69 -1.24 19.41
C PRO A 101 -34.30 -2.03 20.59
N VAL A 102 -35.56 -1.84 20.81
CA VAL A 102 -36.38 -2.67 21.71
C VAL A 102 -36.46 -4.08 21.11
N LEU A 103 -36.10 -5.11 21.88
CA LEU A 103 -36.14 -6.51 21.43
C LEU A 103 -37.37 -7.28 21.86
N VAL A 104 -38.16 -6.74 22.77
CA VAL A 104 -39.35 -7.41 23.31
C VAL A 104 -40.39 -7.66 22.21
N GLY A 105 -40.82 -8.92 22.08
CA GLY A 105 -41.81 -9.31 21.06
C GLY A 105 -41.21 -9.61 19.67
N LEU A 106 -39.92 -9.61 19.52
CA LEU A 106 -39.25 -9.82 18.22
C LEU A 106 -38.72 -11.25 17.96
N GLY A 107 -39.10 -12.25 18.74
CA GLY A 107 -38.69 -13.64 18.57
C GLY A 107 -37.61 -14.10 19.55
N ASP A 108 -36.92 -15.23 19.25
CA ASP A 108 -35.94 -15.84 20.14
C ASP A 108 -34.68 -14.98 20.31
N ILE A 109 -34.32 -14.72 21.56
CA ILE A 109 -33.11 -14.01 21.93
C ILE A 109 -31.99 -15.03 22.13
N LYS A 110 -30.84 -14.83 21.45
CA LYS A 110 -29.66 -15.69 21.52
C LYS A 110 -28.44 -14.91 21.97
N PRO A 111 -27.48 -15.55 22.68
CA PRO A 111 -26.18 -14.95 22.94
C PRO A 111 -25.49 -14.53 21.64
N PHE A 112 -24.83 -13.39 21.67
CA PHE A 112 -24.09 -12.84 20.53
C PHE A 112 -22.73 -12.31 20.97
N ASN A 113 -21.68 -12.76 20.34
CA ASN A 113 -20.35 -12.23 20.61
C ASN A 113 -20.14 -10.93 19.82
N ILE A 114 -20.29 -9.79 20.48
CA ILE A 114 -20.15 -8.48 19.85
C ILE A 114 -18.71 -8.16 19.49
N THR A 115 -17.74 -8.80 20.13
CA THR A 115 -16.32 -8.60 19.85
C THR A 115 -15.82 -9.54 18.76
N GLU A 116 -16.63 -10.51 18.34
CA GLU A 116 -16.25 -11.47 17.31
C GLU A 116 -15.96 -10.73 16.02
N THR A 117 -14.70 -10.78 15.66
CA THR A 117 -14.15 -10.16 14.49
C THR A 117 -14.31 -11.10 13.29
N ASP A 118 -15.54 -11.47 12.96
CA ASP A 118 -15.83 -12.19 11.71
C ASP A 118 -15.29 -11.47 10.47
N HIS A 119 -14.69 -10.32 10.68
CA HIS A 119 -14.21 -9.39 9.69
C HIS A 119 -12.70 -9.40 9.52
N LEU A 120 -11.97 -9.90 10.49
CA LEU A 120 -10.53 -10.07 10.39
C LEU A 120 -10.28 -11.49 9.88
N MET A 121 -9.46 -11.60 8.88
CA MET A 121 -9.04 -12.80 8.15
C MET A 121 -9.35 -14.14 8.82
N ALA A 122 -9.83 -15.12 8.08
CA ALA A 122 -10.09 -16.48 8.55
C ALA A 122 -8.91 -17.12 9.33
N ALA A 123 -7.68 -16.67 9.09
CA ALA A 123 -6.49 -17.08 9.81
C ALA A 123 -6.41 -16.59 11.27
N THR A 124 -6.97 -15.41 11.57
CA THR A 124 -7.00 -14.88 12.95
C THR A 124 -8.10 -15.49 13.81
N ARG A 125 -9.11 -16.04 13.19
CA ARG A 125 -10.23 -16.71 13.86
C ARG A 125 -9.79 -17.91 14.74
N HIS A 126 -8.71 -18.57 14.37
CA HIS A 126 -8.16 -19.72 15.11
C HIS A 126 -7.17 -19.32 16.20
N VAL A 127 -6.65 -18.12 16.19
CA VAL A 127 -5.59 -17.66 17.12
C VAL A 127 -6.14 -16.81 18.26
N LEU A 128 -7.21 -16.04 18.00
CA LEU A 128 -7.84 -15.19 19.02
C LEU A 128 -9.16 -15.82 19.45
N LYS A 129 -9.14 -16.58 20.55
CA LYS A 129 -10.38 -16.84 21.31
C LYS A 129 -10.86 -15.51 21.86
N VAL A 130 -11.82 -14.92 21.17
CA VAL A 130 -12.43 -13.67 21.61
C VAL A 130 -13.35 -13.99 22.78
N ALA A 131 -13.20 -13.25 23.87
CA ALA A 131 -14.04 -13.44 25.04
C ALA A 131 -15.51 -13.07 24.72
N ASP A 132 -16.44 -13.77 25.33
CA ASP A 132 -17.89 -13.52 25.17
C ASP A 132 -18.33 -12.20 25.82
N VAL A 133 -17.39 -11.48 26.42
CA VAL A 133 -17.58 -10.20 27.10
C VAL A 133 -16.57 -9.18 26.63
N ALA A 134 -16.94 -7.90 26.65
CA ALA A 134 -16.11 -6.78 26.25
C ALA A 134 -16.14 -5.67 27.30
N THR A 135 -15.15 -4.78 27.26
CA THR A 135 -15.25 -3.52 27.97
C THR A 135 -16.36 -2.66 27.35
N PRO A 136 -16.99 -1.75 28.11
CA PRO A 136 -17.98 -0.82 27.57
C PRO A 136 -17.47 -0.05 26.36
N GLU A 137 -16.20 0.37 26.34
CA GLU A 137 -15.56 1.06 25.23
C GLU A 137 -15.50 0.20 23.96
N MET A 138 -15.00 -1.02 24.07
CA MET A 138 -14.93 -1.96 22.94
C MET A 138 -16.32 -2.30 22.40
N ALA A 139 -17.29 -2.50 23.30
CA ALA A 139 -18.66 -2.80 22.93
C ALA A 139 -19.32 -1.60 22.20
N LEU A 140 -19.02 -0.37 22.62
CA LEU A 140 -19.51 0.85 21.93
C LEU A 140 -18.99 0.90 20.48
N TYR A 141 -17.68 0.72 20.26
CA TYR A 141 -17.12 0.74 18.91
C TYR A 141 -17.67 -0.43 18.06
N ALA A 142 -17.80 -1.61 18.65
CA ALA A 142 -18.37 -2.75 17.96
C ALA A 142 -19.85 -2.54 17.60
N LEU A 143 -20.60 -1.86 18.46
CA LEU A 143 -22.00 -1.52 18.22
C LEU A 143 -22.12 -0.49 17.07
N MET A 144 -21.32 0.58 17.08
CA MET A 144 -21.25 1.53 15.97
C MET A 144 -20.87 0.85 14.65
N ALA A 145 -19.95 -0.10 14.67
CA ALA A 145 -19.54 -0.87 13.51
C ALA A 145 -20.55 -1.93 13.07
N SER A 146 -21.55 -2.25 13.89
CA SER A 146 -22.48 -3.36 13.64
C SER A 146 -23.27 -3.23 12.34
N THR A 147 -23.62 -2.01 11.93
CA THR A 147 -24.34 -1.74 10.67
C THR A 147 -23.48 -1.96 9.42
N TRP A 148 -22.17 -2.05 9.58
CA TRP A 148 -21.18 -2.30 8.52
C TRP A 148 -20.83 -3.77 8.37
N ARG A 149 -21.23 -4.59 9.31
CA ARG A 149 -20.93 -6.01 9.34
C ARG A 149 -21.75 -6.78 8.33
N HIS A 150 -21.15 -7.82 7.75
CA HIS A 150 -21.88 -8.82 7.01
C HIS A 150 -22.79 -9.63 7.95
N HIS A 151 -23.75 -10.37 7.40
CA HIS A 151 -24.62 -11.20 8.22
C HIS A 151 -23.79 -12.20 9.09
N GLY A 152 -24.22 -12.41 10.30
CA GLY A 152 -23.59 -13.32 11.27
C GLY A 152 -24.06 -14.78 11.15
N GLY A 153 -24.55 -15.21 9.96
CA GLY A 153 -25.12 -16.54 9.75
C GLY A 153 -26.61 -16.50 9.36
N VAL A 154 -27.23 -17.66 9.33
CA VAL A 154 -28.68 -17.78 9.00
C VAL A 154 -29.51 -17.02 10.03
N GLY A 155 -30.41 -16.16 9.57
CA GLY A 155 -31.27 -15.35 10.45
C GLY A 155 -30.64 -14.04 10.95
N HIS A 156 -29.40 -13.70 10.56
CA HIS A 156 -28.75 -12.43 10.91
C HIS A 156 -28.50 -11.61 9.64
N PRO A 157 -29.41 -10.74 9.22
CA PRO A 157 -29.24 -9.98 7.98
C PRO A 157 -27.99 -9.10 8.02
N ALA A 158 -27.42 -8.84 6.85
CA ALA A 158 -26.31 -7.91 6.70
C ALA A 158 -26.72 -6.50 7.13
N GLY A 159 -25.82 -5.74 7.71
CA GLY A 159 -26.03 -4.32 7.97
C GLY A 159 -26.18 -3.54 6.66
N ALA A 160 -26.86 -2.40 6.71
CA ALA A 160 -27.17 -1.56 5.55
C ALA A 160 -25.93 -1.11 4.77
N ARG A 161 -24.79 -1.01 5.44
CA ARG A 161 -23.48 -0.64 4.87
C ARG A 161 -22.51 -1.79 4.70
N SER A 162 -22.99 -3.00 4.84
CA SER A 162 -22.17 -4.20 4.59
C SER A 162 -21.55 -4.13 3.20
N ARG A 163 -20.25 -4.41 3.13
CA ARG A 163 -19.45 -4.47 1.88
C ARG A 163 -19.21 -3.11 1.19
N LEU A 164 -19.55 -2.00 1.80
CA LEU A 164 -19.34 -0.70 1.18
C LEU A 164 -17.87 -0.26 1.29
N LEU A 165 -17.42 0.36 0.21
CA LEU A 165 -16.24 1.18 0.21
C LEU A 165 -16.62 2.57 0.73
N THR A 166 -15.73 3.19 1.52
CA THR A 166 -15.96 4.52 2.07
C THR A 166 -14.76 5.42 1.85
N VAL A 167 -15.03 6.68 1.65
CA VAL A 167 -14.04 7.74 1.51
C VAL A 167 -14.30 8.80 2.56
N LEU A 168 -13.30 9.07 3.39
CA LEU A 168 -13.31 10.17 4.35
C LEU A 168 -12.26 11.20 3.93
N VAL A 169 -12.49 12.46 4.28
CA VAL A 169 -11.53 13.55 4.02
C VAL A 169 -11.29 14.35 5.28
N GLY A 170 -10.08 14.88 5.43
CA GLY A 170 -9.69 15.63 6.60
C GLY A 170 -8.27 16.20 6.49
N ASP A 171 -7.63 16.41 7.64
CA ASP A 171 -6.22 16.84 7.73
C ASP A 171 -5.20 15.68 7.66
N GLY A 172 -5.67 14.45 7.74
CA GLY A 172 -4.84 13.25 7.78
C GLY A 172 -4.20 12.96 9.14
N VAL A 173 -4.54 13.73 10.16
CA VAL A 173 -4.01 13.62 11.52
C VAL A 173 -5.12 13.36 12.53
N THR A 174 -6.19 14.15 12.50
CA THR A 174 -7.23 14.15 13.53
C THR A 174 -8.52 13.49 13.04
N ILE A 175 -9.17 12.71 13.91
CA ILE A 175 -10.53 12.22 13.69
C ILE A 175 -11.51 13.38 13.65
N ALA A 176 -11.29 14.42 14.46
CA ALA A 176 -12.12 15.62 14.46
C ALA A 176 -12.29 16.23 13.08
N SER A 177 -11.21 16.30 12.28
CA SER A 177 -11.27 16.84 10.92
C SER A 177 -12.11 15.97 9.97
N GLU A 178 -12.04 14.64 10.11
CA GLU A 178 -12.84 13.70 9.33
C GLU A 178 -14.35 13.80 9.71
N VAL A 179 -14.63 13.89 11.02
CA VAL A 179 -16.00 14.10 11.54
C VAL A 179 -16.57 15.43 11.06
N ALA A 180 -15.82 16.52 11.19
CA ALA A 180 -16.25 17.84 10.76
C ALA A 180 -16.54 17.91 9.25
N SER A 181 -15.66 17.29 8.44
CA SER A 181 -15.83 17.23 6.98
C SER A 181 -17.09 16.46 6.59
N LEU A 182 -17.33 15.32 7.23
CA LEU A 182 -18.51 14.49 6.95
C LEU A 182 -19.80 15.15 7.47
N ALA A 183 -19.77 15.78 8.64
CA ALA A 183 -20.90 16.53 9.19
C ALA A 183 -21.26 17.72 8.29
N CYS A 184 -20.28 18.44 7.77
CA CYS A 184 -20.49 19.52 6.79
C CYS A 184 -21.15 18.99 5.50
N ALA A 185 -20.70 17.82 5.01
CA ALA A 185 -21.34 17.21 3.83
C ALA A 185 -22.82 16.87 4.10
N TYR A 186 -23.17 16.37 5.28
CA TYR A 186 -24.55 16.17 5.68
C TYR A 186 -25.32 17.48 5.77
N ASP A 187 -24.74 18.56 6.32
CA ASP A 187 -25.37 19.90 6.38
C ASP A 187 -25.71 20.39 4.97
N MET A 188 -24.82 20.23 4.02
CA MET A 188 -25.03 20.66 2.63
C MET A 188 -26.08 19.84 1.86
N MET A 189 -26.23 18.55 2.21
CA MET A 189 -27.21 17.66 1.56
C MET A 189 -28.63 17.81 2.11
N THR A 190 -28.78 18.20 3.35
CA THR A 190 -30.05 18.21 4.07
C THR A 190 -31.14 19.10 3.47
N PRO A 191 -30.85 20.27 2.86
CA PRO A 191 -31.90 21.08 2.23
C PRO A 191 -32.69 20.33 1.17
N ASN A 192 -32.06 19.41 0.43
CA ASN A 192 -32.69 18.63 -0.64
C ASN A 192 -33.47 17.41 -0.13
N ILE A 193 -33.15 16.93 1.06
CA ILE A 193 -33.75 15.72 1.66
C ILE A 193 -35.07 16.07 2.36
N VAL A 194 -35.16 17.26 2.93
CA VAL A 194 -36.36 17.73 3.67
C VAL A 194 -37.56 17.93 2.77
N GLY A 195 -37.37 18.13 1.47
CA GLY A 195 -38.45 18.36 0.50
C GLY A 195 -39.28 17.13 0.14
N THR A 196 -38.85 15.92 0.45
CA THR A 196 -39.53 14.67 0.08
C THR A 196 -40.18 13.93 1.26
N ALA A 197 -39.93 14.33 2.50
CA ALA A 197 -40.56 13.75 3.66
C ALA A 197 -41.83 14.51 3.99
N THR A 198 -42.98 13.85 3.88
CA THR A 198 -44.32 14.40 4.19
C THR A 198 -44.52 14.76 5.68
N ARG A 199 -43.53 14.48 6.53
CA ARG A 199 -43.47 14.94 7.93
C ARG A 199 -42.08 15.56 8.19
N LYS A 200 -42.06 16.85 8.60
CA LYS A 200 -40.88 17.44 9.23
C LYS A 200 -40.58 16.63 10.51
N PRO A 201 -39.44 15.94 10.61
CA PRO A 201 -39.13 15.28 11.86
C PRO A 201 -38.98 16.34 12.95
N GLY A 202 -39.78 16.22 14.01
CA GLY A 202 -39.77 17.17 15.12
C GLY A 202 -38.66 16.95 16.13
N ARG A 203 -37.95 15.81 16.05
CA ARG A 203 -36.93 15.40 17.01
C ARG A 203 -35.86 14.54 16.32
N ILE A 204 -34.65 14.51 16.89
CA ILE A 204 -33.58 13.61 16.43
C ILE A 204 -34.05 12.15 16.44
N ARG A 205 -34.82 11.72 17.42
CA ARG A 205 -35.38 10.36 17.52
C ARG A 205 -36.14 9.94 16.25
N ASP A 206 -36.77 10.87 15.54
CA ASP A 206 -37.52 10.56 14.33
C ASP A 206 -36.62 10.15 13.17
N HIS A 207 -35.31 10.47 13.23
CA HIS A 207 -34.30 10.06 12.28
C HIS A 207 -33.55 8.78 12.69
N MET A 208 -33.78 8.27 13.92
CA MET A 208 -33.01 7.14 14.47
C MET A 208 -33.89 5.91 14.62
N LEU A 209 -33.77 4.94 13.71
CA LEU A 209 -34.60 3.73 13.71
C LEU A 209 -34.49 2.94 15.01
N TRP A 210 -33.29 2.89 15.60
CA TRP A 210 -33.06 2.19 16.85
C TRP A 210 -33.79 2.84 18.04
N ALA A 211 -34.10 4.13 17.96
CA ALA A 211 -34.82 4.87 18.99
C ALA A 211 -36.34 4.81 18.82
N GLN A 212 -36.83 4.23 17.73
CA GLN A 212 -38.23 4.07 17.43
C GLN A 212 -38.71 2.63 17.69
N PRO A 213 -40.01 2.41 17.93
CA PRO A 213 -40.58 1.07 17.99
C PRO A 213 -40.29 0.31 16.70
N TRP A 214 -39.76 -0.92 16.83
CA TRP A 214 -39.49 -1.76 15.68
C TRP A 214 -40.75 -2.44 15.19
N LYS A 215 -41.19 -2.10 13.99
CA LYS A 215 -42.27 -2.78 13.29
C LYS A 215 -41.66 -3.57 12.14
N THR A 216 -41.79 -4.89 12.17
CA THR A 216 -41.16 -5.82 11.22
C THR A 216 -41.66 -5.70 9.79
N GLU A 217 -42.82 -5.13 9.58
CA GLU A 217 -43.52 -5.18 8.30
C GLU A 217 -43.48 -3.88 7.50
N GLU A 218 -42.89 -2.83 8.02
CA GLU A 218 -42.74 -1.56 7.32
C GLU A 218 -41.26 -1.29 6.97
N PRO A 219 -40.77 -1.75 5.81
CA PRO A 219 -39.43 -1.36 5.37
C PRO A 219 -39.40 0.14 5.15
N VAL A 220 -38.48 0.83 5.81
CA VAL A 220 -38.27 2.26 5.62
C VAL A 220 -37.50 2.47 4.33
N ALA A 221 -38.20 2.85 3.28
CA ALA A 221 -37.68 2.95 1.94
C ALA A 221 -36.72 4.14 1.74
N LYS A 222 -36.80 5.19 2.54
CA LYS A 222 -35.98 6.41 2.34
C LYS A 222 -35.69 7.10 3.65
N LEU A 223 -34.60 6.72 4.31
CA LEU A 223 -34.03 7.53 5.37
C LEU A 223 -32.81 8.27 4.85
N PRO A 224 -32.71 9.59 5.15
CA PRO A 224 -31.58 10.39 4.70
C PRO A 224 -30.26 10.00 5.33
N PHE A 225 -30.26 9.24 6.42
CA PHE A 225 -29.07 8.92 7.19
C PHE A 225 -28.93 7.41 7.44
N PRO A 226 -28.04 6.76 6.73
CA PRO A 226 -27.85 5.31 6.83
C PRO A 226 -27.28 4.86 8.19
N PHE A 227 -26.77 5.79 9.00
CA PHE A 227 -26.34 5.51 10.38
C PHE A 227 -27.53 5.19 11.32
N ILE A 228 -28.73 5.46 10.91
CA ILE A 228 -29.94 5.26 11.68
C ILE A 228 -30.35 3.80 11.73
N ASP A 229 -29.88 2.98 10.78
CA ASP A 229 -30.08 1.55 10.83
C ASP A 229 -29.23 0.94 11.95
N CYS A 230 -29.78 -0.04 12.62
CA CYS A 230 -29.08 -0.81 13.64
C CYS A 230 -29.41 -2.29 13.50
N ARG A 231 -28.51 -3.12 14.01
CA ARG A 231 -28.80 -4.53 14.19
C ARG A 231 -29.64 -4.71 15.46
N ARG A 232 -30.40 -5.80 15.51
CA ARG A 232 -31.18 -6.20 16.69
C ARG A 232 -30.27 -6.80 17.76
N ILE A 233 -29.26 -6.03 18.17
CA ILE A 233 -28.28 -6.38 19.20
C ILE A 233 -28.64 -5.62 20.47
N ARG A 234 -28.50 -6.28 21.62
CA ARG A 234 -28.65 -5.69 22.94
C ARG A 234 -27.43 -5.99 23.78
N LEU A 235 -26.86 -4.97 24.40
CA LEU A 235 -25.81 -5.12 25.38
C LEU A 235 -26.42 -5.43 26.75
N VAL A 236 -25.86 -6.43 27.41
CA VAL A 236 -26.28 -6.89 28.74
C VAL A 236 -25.12 -6.75 29.70
N PRO A 237 -25.32 -6.20 30.90
CA PRO A 237 -24.30 -6.15 31.93
C PRO A 237 -23.74 -7.53 32.25
N ALA A 238 -22.43 -7.62 32.36
CA ALA A 238 -21.72 -8.83 32.83
C ALA A 238 -20.91 -8.51 34.09
N THR A 239 -20.33 -9.55 34.71
CA THR A 239 -19.51 -9.38 35.90
C THR A 239 -18.26 -8.52 35.64
N GLY A 240 -17.76 -7.85 36.69
CA GLY A 240 -16.54 -7.07 36.62
C GLY A 240 -16.64 -5.77 35.78
N GLY A 241 -17.83 -5.21 35.58
CA GLY A 241 -18.03 -4.00 34.79
C GLY A 241 -17.97 -4.21 33.29
N LEU A 242 -17.90 -5.47 32.84
CA LEU A 242 -17.93 -5.85 31.44
C LEU A 242 -19.35 -5.91 30.90
N VAL A 243 -19.47 -6.06 29.57
CA VAL A 243 -20.75 -6.25 28.88
C VAL A 243 -20.67 -7.49 27.98
N SER A 244 -21.79 -8.21 27.89
CA SER A 244 -22.06 -9.23 26.89
C SER A 244 -23.11 -8.71 25.91
N ALA A 245 -23.45 -9.48 24.89
CA ALA A 245 -24.48 -9.11 23.94
C ALA A 245 -25.45 -10.26 23.67
N VAL A 246 -26.67 -9.89 23.34
CA VAL A 246 -27.69 -10.80 22.80
C VAL A 246 -28.20 -10.26 21.48
N VAL A 247 -28.72 -11.12 20.63
CA VAL A 247 -29.29 -10.75 19.33
C VAL A 247 -30.60 -11.49 19.09
N VAL A 248 -31.53 -10.85 18.41
CA VAL A 248 -32.71 -11.52 17.88
C VAL A 248 -32.39 -12.04 16.48
N ALA A 249 -32.49 -13.35 16.31
CA ALA A 249 -32.39 -14.00 15.01
C ALA A 249 -33.70 -13.85 14.25
N GLU A 250 -33.76 -12.93 13.32
CA GLU A 250 -34.95 -12.70 12.52
C GLU A 250 -34.59 -12.34 11.08
N ASN A 251 -35.35 -12.88 10.12
CA ASN A 251 -35.22 -12.56 8.71
C ASN A 251 -35.94 -11.23 8.43
N GLY A 252 -35.19 -10.25 8.02
CA GLY A 252 -35.75 -8.97 7.55
C GLY A 252 -34.82 -7.81 7.84
N THR A 253 -34.62 -6.99 6.84
CA THR A 253 -33.98 -5.69 6.96
C THR A 253 -35.04 -4.64 7.10
N ARG A 254 -34.88 -3.73 8.05
CA ARG A 254 -35.81 -2.58 8.20
C ARG A 254 -35.56 -1.50 7.16
N VAL A 255 -34.39 -1.52 6.54
CA VAL A 255 -33.99 -0.59 5.50
C VAL A 255 -33.90 -1.34 4.18
N ASP A 256 -34.62 -0.91 3.17
CA ASP A 256 -34.47 -1.44 1.82
C ASP A 256 -33.13 -0.99 1.25
N THR A 257 -32.15 -1.90 1.25
CA THR A 257 -30.80 -1.66 0.71
C THR A 257 -30.70 -1.96 -0.78
N GLY A 258 -31.76 -2.53 -1.38
CA GLY A 258 -31.73 -3.02 -2.76
C GLY A 258 -31.76 -1.94 -3.83
N THR A 259 -32.27 -0.74 -3.52
CA THR A 259 -32.56 0.29 -4.51
C THR A 259 -31.57 1.45 -4.55
N GLY A 260 -30.44 1.38 -3.88
CA GLY A 260 -29.45 2.48 -3.88
C GLY A 260 -29.89 3.76 -3.15
N ASN A 261 -30.99 3.70 -2.42
CA ASN A 261 -31.69 4.86 -1.85
C ASN A 261 -31.04 5.46 -0.59
N ILE A 262 -29.89 5.01 -0.16
CA ILE A 262 -29.18 5.63 0.96
C ILE A 262 -28.16 6.60 0.38
N ASP A 263 -28.41 7.89 0.50
CA ASP A 263 -27.56 8.95 -0.02
C ASP A 263 -26.42 9.25 0.97
N ASP A 264 -25.43 8.35 0.99
CA ASP A 264 -24.24 8.48 1.81
C ASP A 264 -23.21 9.37 1.10
N PRO A 265 -22.85 10.54 1.65
CA PRO A 265 -21.92 11.45 0.98
C PRO A 265 -20.50 10.87 0.82
N HIS A 266 -20.13 9.89 1.62
CA HIS A 266 -18.80 9.29 1.66
C HIS A 266 -18.71 7.91 0.97
N VAL A 267 -19.76 7.49 0.28
CA VAL A 267 -19.81 6.21 -0.45
C VAL A 267 -19.84 6.47 -1.95
N PRO A 268 -18.89 5.92 -2.74
CA PRO A 268 -18.94 6.00 -4.20
C PRO A 268 -20.10 5.17 -4.75
N ILE A 269 -20.74 5.65 -5.81
CA ILE A 269 -21.91 5.03 -6.40
C ILE A 269 -21.56 4.51 -7.79
N GLN A 270 -21.73 3.20 -8.03
CA GLN A 270 -21.64 2.60 -9.34
C GLN A 270 -22.94 2.84 -10.10
N VAL A 271 -22.83 3.44 -11.29
CA VAL A 271 -23.96 3.65 -12.19
C VAL A 271 -24.03 2.48 -13.17
N SER A 272 -25.17 1.79 -13.20
CA SER A 272 -25.39 0.68 -14.12
C SER A 272 -26.75 0.85 -14.82
N THR A 273 -27.00 0.04 -15.86
CA THR A 273 -28.28 0.03 -16.60
C THR A 273 -29.50 -0.28 -15.73
N GLY A 274 -29.29 -0.88 -14.56
CA GLY A 274 -30.35 -1.19 -13.58
C GLY A 274 -30.54 -0.13 -12.48
N GLY A 275 -29.83 1.00 -12.54
CA GLY A 275 -29.87 2.09 -11.56
C GLY A 275 -28.57 2.25 -10.76
N PRO A 276 -28.48 3.24 -9.88
CA PRO A 276 -27.30 3.53 -9.10
C PRO A 276 -27.11 2.49 -7.98
N TYR A 277 -25.93 1.87 -7.92
CA TYR A 277 -25.53 0.95 -6.87
C TYR A 277 -24.32 1.50 -6.11
N LYS A 278 -24.24 1.23 -4.81
CA LYS A 278 -23.08 1.55 -3.99
C LYS A 278 -21.90 0.67 -4.39
N LEU A 279 -20.72 1.25 -4.48
CA LEU A 279 -19.51 0.51 -4.79
C LEU A 279 -19.14 -0.41 -3.62
N ALA A 280 -19.18 -1.71 -3.87
CA ALA A 280 -18.86 -2.73 -2.90
C ALA A 280 -17.43 -3.25 -3.12
N VAL A 281 -16.71 -3.51 -2.03
CA VAL A 281 -15.43 -4.20 -2.09
C VAL A 281 -15.69 -5.70 -2.20
N LYS A 282 -15.31 -6.27 -3.36
CA LYS A 282 -15.31 -7.72 -3.59
C LYS A 282 -13.99 -8.31 -3.06
N ARG A 283 -13.67 -9.52 -3.48
CA ARG A 283 -12.54 -10.36 -3.05
C ARG A 283 -11.20 -9.67 -2.85
N VAL A 284 -10.88 -8.66 -3.63
CA VAL A 284 -9.54 -8.08 -3.72
C VAL A 284 -9.63 -6.56 -3.69
N TRP A 285 -8.86 -5.97 -2.78
CA TRP A 285 -8.54 -4.56 -2.79
C TRP A 285 -7.64 -4.25 -3.98
N SER A 286 -8.17 -3.64 -5.01
CA SER A 286 -7.42 -3.34 -6.23
C SER A 286 -7.22 -1.84 -6.41
N TYR A 287 -6.10 -1.46 -7.00
CA TYR A 287 -5.80 -0.08 -7.37
C TYR A 287 -6.92 0.56 -8.23
N ARG A 288 -7.57 -0.21 -9.09
CA ARG A 288 -8.70 0.29 -9.91
C ARG A 288 -9.88 0.69 -9.06
N VAL A 289 -10.18 -0.07 -8.01
CA VAL A 289 -11.25 0.26 -7.07
C VAL A 289 -10.91 1.52 -6.27
N GLN A 290 -9.65 1.70 -5.86
CA GLN A 290 -9.19 2.88 -5.16
C GLN A 290 -9.29 4.13 -6.04
N HIS A 291 -8.82 4.05 -7.28
CA HIS A 291 -8.95 5.13 -8.26
C HIS A 291 -10.41 5.48 -8.54
N ALA A 292 -11.26 4.49 -8.80
CA ALA A 292 -12.69 4.70 -9.02
C ALA A 292 -13.39 5.34 -7.81
N ALA A 293 -12.95 4.98 -6.59
CA ALA A 293 -13.51 5.56 -5.37
C ALA A 293 -13.22 7.04 -5.20
N VAL A 294 -12.09 7.55 -5.69
CA VAL A 294 -11.66 8.94 -5.48
C VAL A 294 -11.85 9.79 -6.74
N ALA A 295 -11.43 9.29 -7.88
CA ALA A 295 -11.48 10.03 -9.14
C ALA A 295 -12.81 9.88 -9.89
N GLY A 296 -13.59 8.84 -9.57
CA GLY A 296 -14.71 8.42 -10.37
C GLY A 296 -14.27 7.67 -11.64
N SER A 297 -15.23 7.28 -12.44
CA SER A 297 -15.04 6.69 -13.78
C SER A 297 -16.35 6.85 -14.56
N ALA A 298 -16.39 6.37 -15.82
CA ALA A 298 -17.63 6.33 -16.59
C ALA A 298 -18.77 5.53 -15.90
N GLU A 299 -18.38 4.56 -15.07
CA GLU A 299 -19.33 3.67 -14.38
C GLU A 299 -19.49 3.98 -12.88
N VAL A 300 -18.63 4.81 -12.31
CA VAL A 300 -18.58 5.09 -10.87
C VAL A 300 -18.59 6.59 -10.62
N SER A 301 -19.63 7.09 -9.97
CA SER A 301 -19.65 8.45 -9.45
C SER A 301 -18.83 8.54 -8.17
N ARG A 302 -17.96 9.53 -8.09
CA ARG A 302 -17.15 9.80 -6.89
C ARG A 302 -18.04 10.17 -5.69
N PRO A 303 -17.57 9.92 -4.44
CA PRO A 303 -18.31 10.32 -3.24
C PRO A 303 -18.49 11.83 -3.16
N ARG A 304 -19.69 12.26 -2.83
CA ARG A 304 -20.03 13.70 -2.72
C ARG A 304 -19.27 14.45 -1.65
N ILE A 305 -18.73 13.75 -0.64
CA ILE A 305 -17.90 14.36 0.40
C ILE A 305 -16.67 15.07 -0.18
N LEU A 306 -16.12 14.58 -1.29
CA LEU A 306 -14.99 15.22 -1.96
C LEU A 306 -15.32 16.64 -2.47
N ASP A 307 -16.58 16.87 -2.82
CA ASP A 307 -17.08 18.16 -3.33
C ASP A 307 -17.70 19.03 -2.25
N LEU A 308 -18.35 18.40 -1.24
CA LEU A 308 -19.15 19.08 -0.23
C LEU A 308 -18.36 19.47 1.01
N ALA A 309 -17.29 18.73 1.35
CA ALA A 309 -16.47 19.04 2.51
C ALA A 309 -15.76 20.39 2.37
N PRO A 310 -15.39 21.06 3.49
CA PRO A 310 -14.47 22.18 3.46
C PRO A 310 -13.11 21.75 2.90
N ALA A 311 -12.20 22.70 2.69
CA ALA A 311 -10.87 22.37 2.19
C ALA A 311 -10.15 21.35 3.10
N TYR A 312 -9.62 20.28 2.51
CA TYR A 312 -8.97 19.16 3.20
C TYR A 312 -7.61 18.86 2.57
N SER A 313 -6.75 18.18 3.30
CA SER A 313 -5.38 17.83 2.87
C SER A 313 -5.15 16.32 2.77
N SER A 314 -6.17 15.51 3.06
CA SER A 314 -6.07 14.06 2.97
C SER A 314 -7.37 13.40 2.53
N VAL A 315 -7.21 12.25 1.91
CA VAL A 315 -8.29 11.33 1.54
C VAL A 315 -7.99 9.96 2.15
N ARG A 316 -8.89 9.44 2.94
CA ARG A 316 -8.83 8.09 3.51
C ARG A 316 -9.85 7.21 2.80
N ILE A 317 -9.39 6.07 2.32
CA ILE A 317 -10.26 5.06 1.71
C ILE A 317 -10.27 3.85 2.63
N SER A 318 -11.43 3.35 2.98
CA SER A 318 -11.57 2.14 3.77
C SER A 318 -12.67 1.23 3.23
N GLY A 319 -12.51 -0.06 3.44
CA GLY A 319 -13.49 -1.05 3.00
C GLY A 319 -13.25 -2.40 3.62
N ILE A 320 -14.31 -3.20 3.68
CA ILE A 320 -14.27 -4.58 4.15
C ILE A 320 -14.57 -5.50 2.97
N GLY A 321 -13.62 -6.36 2.61
CA GLY A 321 -13.76 -7.28 1.49
C GLY A 321 -14.45 -8.57 1.87
N PHE A 322 -15.24 -9.10 0.93
CA PHE A 322 -16.01 -10.30 1.10
C PHE A 322 -15.85 -11.26 -0.09
N ASP A 323 -15.86 -12.54 0.22
CA ASP A 323 -16.02 -13.61 -0.75
C ASP A 323 -17.16 -14.49 -0.30
N LYS A 324 -18.26 -14.47 -1.06
CA LYS A 324 -19.54 -15.10 -0.66
C LYS A 324 -20.01 -14.57 0.70
N ALA A 325 -20.07 -15.42 1.71
CA ALA A 325 -20.45 -15.03 3.09
C ALA A 325 -19.25 -14.82 4.03
N THR A 326 -18.02 -14.87 3.52
CA THR A 326 -16.80 -14.82 4.34
C THR A 326 -16.09 -13.48 4.14
N THR A 327 -15.73 -12.83 5.23
CA THR A 327 -14.87 -11.64 5.23
C THR A 327 -13.45 -12.02 4.83
N LYS A 328 -12.85 -11.25 3.93
CA LYS A 328 -11.49 -11.48 3.41
C LYS A 328 -10.48 -10.46 3.90
N GLY A 329 -10.89 -9.58 4.76
CA GLY A 329 -10.05 -8.58 5.40
C GLY A 329 -10.66 -7.17 5.33
N ALA A 330 -10.16 -6.30 6.19
CA ALA A 330 -10.42 -4.87 6.14
C ALA A 330 -9.20 -4.18 5.54
N TRP A 331 -9.41 -3.17 4.71
CA TRP A 331 -8.37 -2.35 4.11
C TRP A 331 -8.61 -0.89 4.44
N GLU A 332 -7.52 -0.21 4.72
CA GLU A 332 -7.51 1.23 4.89
C GLU A 332 -6.25 1.78 4.22
N ALA A 333 -6.41 2.89 3.50
CA ALA A 333 -5.31 3.64 2.92
C ALA A 333 -5.54 5.14 3.12
N LEU A 334 -4.51 5.84 3.55
CA LEU A 334 -4.51 7.29 3.73
C LEU A 334 -3.60 7.93 2.67
N TYR A 335 -4.16 8.87 1.92
CA TYR A 335 -3.47 9.65 0.89
C TYR A 335 -3.43 11.11 1.30
N ARG A 336 -2.31 11.78 1.01
CA ARG A 336 -2.16 13.22 1.23
C ARG A 336 -2.32 13.96 -0.10
N ILE A 337 -2.96 15.12 -0.06
CA ILE A 337 -3.17 15.95 -1.25
C ILE A 337 -2.05 16.98 -1.30
N GLY A 338 -1.37 17.07 -2.44
CA GLY A 338 -0.40 18.11 -2.71
C GLY A 338 0.62 18.31 -1.59
N ARG A 339 1.19 17.24 -1.08
CA ARG A 339 2.14 17.26 0.05
C ARG A 339 1.57 17.91 1.33
N GLY A 340 0.24 17.80 1.52
CA GLY A 340 -0.46 18.34 2.69
C GLY A 340 -1.07 19.73 2.48
N LYS A 341 -1.08 20.27 1.28
CA LYS A 341 -1.83 21.50 0.96
C LYS A 341 -3.33 21.23 1.11
N LYS A 342 -4.04 22.17 1.73
CA LYS A 342 -5.50 22.10 1.80
C LYS A 342 -6.10 22.52 0.46
N MET A 343 -6.97 21.70 -0.09
CA MET A 343 -7.74 22.04 -1.29
C MET A 343 -9.19 21.56 -1.18
N LYS A 344 -10.03 22.12 -2.01
CA LYS A 344 -11.42 21.68 -2.21
C LYS A 344 -11.54 21.21 -3.65
N LEU A 345 -12.04 20.02 -3.87
CA LEU A 345 -12.31 19.53 -5.22
C LEU A 345 -13.61 20.18 -5.75
N GLY A 346 -13.44 21.07 -6.71
CA GLY A 346 -14.55 21.56 -7.51
C GLY A 346 -14.79 20.72 -8.78
N GLN A 347 -15.62 21.21 -9.68
CA GLN A 347 -15.90 20.52 -10.96
C GLN A 347 -14.62 20.39 -11.82
N SER A 348 -13.82 21.45 -11.89
CA SER A 348 -12.58 21.50 -12.67
C SER A 348 -11.54 20.53 -12.16
N GLU A 349 -11.26 20.60 -10.85
CA GLU A 349 -10.31 19.70 -10.18
C GLU A 349 -10.76 18.24 -10.26
N GLY A 350 -12.07 17.99 -10.17
CA GLY A 350 -12.63 16.66 -10.31
C GLY A 350 -12.47 16.08 -11.71
N ASN A 351 -12.64 16.88 -12.76
CA ASN A 351 -12.42 16.46 -14.13
C ASN A 351 -10.92 16.16 -14.37
N ARG A 352 -10.03 17.03 -13.88
CA ARG A 352 -8.58 16.82 -13.95
C ARG A 352 -8.16 15.56 -13.18
N LEU A 353 -8.72 15.33 -12.01
CA LEU A 353 -8.44 14.12 -11.22
C LEU A 353 -8.84 12.85 -11.97
N SER A 354 -9.98 12.86 -12.65
CA SER A 354 -10.44 11.75 -13.49
C SER A 354 -9.52 11.48 -14.66
N GLU A 355 -9.03 12.54 -15.32
CA GLU A 355 -8.06 12.45 -16.42
C GLU A 355 -6.71 11.89 -15.93
N LEU A 356 -6.14 12.44 -14.86
CA LEU A 356 -4.91 11.96 -14.24
C LEU A 356 -5.04 10.50 -13.82
N SER A 357 -6.19 10.11 -13.25
CA SER A 357 -6.46 8.73 -12.88
C SER A 357 -6.47 7.79 -14.09
N SER A 358 -7.08 8.18 -15.20
CA SER A 358 -7.10 7.39 -16.43
C SER A 358 -5.69 7.18 -16.99
N ARG A 359 -4.88 8.22 -17.00
CA ARG A 359 -3.47 8.16 -17.44
C ARG A 359 -2.62 7.30 -16.50
N ALA A 360 -2.78 7.45 -15.19
CA ALA A 360 -2.08 6.63 -14.20
C ALA A 360 -2.43 5.14 -14.34
N LEU A 361 -3.72 4.81 -14.55
CA LEU A 361 -4.16 3.44 -14.77
C LEU A 361 -3.60 2.82 -16.05
N ALA A 362 -3.44 3.60 -17.12
CA ALA A 362 -2.77 3.16 -18.35
C ALA A 362 -1.29 2.84 -18.08
N VAL A 363 -0.57 3.73 -17.40
CA VAL A 363 0.84 3.51 -17.01
C VAL A 363 1.01 2.29 -16.12
N VAL A 364 0.11 2.06 -15.14
CA VAL A 364 0.13 0.85 -14.29
C VAL A 364 -0.13 -0.43 -15.11
N HIS A 365 -1.02 -0.36 -16.09
CA HIS A 365 -1.28 -1.47 -17.00
C HIS A 365 -0.05 -1.82 -17.83
N ASP A 366 0.59 -0.81 -18.43
CA ASP A 366 1.80 -0.98 -19.23
C ASP A 366 2.98 -1.50 -18.41
N ALA A 367 3.15 -1.03 -17.17
CA ALA A 367 4.14 -1.55 -16.24
C ALA A 367 3.92 -3.04 -15.93
N SER A 368 2.67 -3.43 -15.67
CA SER A 368 2.32 -4.83 -15.42
C SER A 368 2.59 -5.73 -16.63
N GLY A 369 2.33 -5.23 -17.85
CA GLY A 369 2.62 -5.92 -19.11
C GLY A 369 4.13 -6.06 -19.38
N SER A 370 4.93 -5.09 -18.95
CA SER A 370 6.39 -5.08 -19.17
C SER A 370 7.13 -6.20 -18.43
N LEU A 371 6.58 -6.75 -17.36
CA LEU A 371 7.17 -7.89 -16.65
C LEU A 371 6.98 -9.24 -17.35
N TYR A 372 6.05 -9.34 -18.29
CA TYR A 372 5.61 -10.65 -18.81
C TYR A 372 6.74 -11.42 -19.50
N GLY A 373 7.39 -10.83 -20.49
CA GLY A 373 8.50 -11.46 -21.21
C GLY A 373 9.75 -11.68 -20.34
N PRO A 374 10.27 -10.63 -19.68
CA PRO A 374 11.48 -10.72 -18.86
C PRO A 374 11.40 -11.75 -17.75
N MET A 375 10.29 -11.80 -17.01
CA MET A 375 10.12 -12.73 -15.88
C MET A 375 10.10 -14.21 -16.29
N LEU A 376 9.88 -14.52 -17.55
CA LEU A 376 9.85 -15.89 -18.04
C LEU A 376 11.22 -16.41 -18.50
N GLN A 377 12.17 -15.53 -18.82
CA GLN A 377 13.48 -15.93 -19.41
C GLN A 377 14.47 -16.62 -18.46
N PRO A 378 14.53 -16.28 -17.13
CA PRO A 378 15.50 -16.85 -16.23
C PRO A 378 15.38 -18.37 -16.00
N TYR A 379 14.30 -19.01 -16.45
CA TYR A 379 13.98 -20.40 -16.08
C TYR A 379 14.13 -21.36 -17.27
N PRO A 380 14.66 -22.59 -17.05
CA PRO A 380 14.71 -23.62 -18.07
C PRO A 380 13.33 -24.03 -18.56
N LYS A 381 13.17 -24.30 -19.85
CA LYS A 381 11.86 -24.63 -20.48
C LYS A 381 11.03 -25.70 -19.76
N ARG A 382 11.65 -26.69 -19.12
CA ARG A 382 10.93 -27.77 -18.40
C ARG A 382 10.39 -27.34 -17.01
N LEU A 383 10.98 -26.34 -16.36
CA LEU A 383 10.49 -25.71 -15.12
C LEU A 383 9.59 -24.52 -15.42
N TYR A 384 9.55 -24.09 -16.66
CA TYR A 384 8.93 -22.88 -17.15
C TYR A 384 7.43 -22.78 -16.86
N GLN A 385 6.67 -23.87 -17.06
CA GLN A 385 5.21 -23.80 -16.99
C GLN A 385 4.65 -23.71 -15.56
N LYS A 386 5.33 -24.25 -14.56
CA LYS A 386 4.83 -24.25 -13.17
C LYS A 386 5.49 -23.17 -12.30
N THR A 387 6.79 -23.07 -12.38
CA THR A 387 7.56 -22.19 -11.48
C THR A 387 7.59 -20.75 -11.98
N SER A 388 7.76 -20.53 -13.28
CA SER A 388 7.75 -19.20 -13.90
C SER A 388 6.39 -18.49 -13.78
N ALA A 389 5.29 -19.21 -13.98
CA ALA A 389 3.95 -18.65 -13.80
C ALA A 389 3.71 -18.19 -12.36
N LEU A 390 4.22 -18.91 -11.37
CA LEU A 390 4.12 -18.53 -9.97
C LEU A 390 4.92 -17.25 -9.66
N TYR A 391 6.15 -17.17 -10.14
CA TYR A 391 6.99 -15.97 -9.94
C TYR A 391 6.44 -14.76 -10.67
N LEU A 392 5.99 -14.93 -11.91
CA LEU A 392 5.33 -13.84 -12.65
C LEU A 392 4.07 -13.34 -11.92
N THR A 393 3.23 -14.26 -11.45
CA THR A 393 2.01 -13.90 -10.70
C THR A 393 2.36 -13.15 -9.41
N ARG A 394 3.39 -13.61 -8.69
CA ARG A 394 3.86 -12.93 -7.46
C ARG A 394 4.42 -11.54 -7.77
N ALA A 395 5.28 -11.42 -8.77
CA ALA A 395 5.85 -10.14 -9.18
C ALA A 395 4.77 -9.17 -9.69
N GLN A 396 3.79 -9.64 -10.46
CA GLN A 396 2.66 -8.82 -10.88
C GLN A 396 1.75 -8.41 -9.72
N SER A 397 1.55 -9.28 -8.73
CA SER A 397 0.81 -8.93 -7.52
C SER A 397 1.53 -7.84 -6.73
N LEU A 398 2.82 -8.03 -6.46
CA LEU A 398 3.66 -7.07 -5.76
C LEU A 398 3.67 -5.71 -6.49
N LEU A 399 3.85 -5.71 -7.81
CA LEU A 399 3.82 -4.49 -8.61
C LEU A 399 2.47 -3.78 -8.53
N ARG A 400 1.36 -4.52 -8.59
CA ARG A 400 0.02 -3.92 -8.47
C ARG A 400 -0.22 -3.33 -7.09
N ASP A 401 0.26 -3.98 -6.05
CA ASP A 401 0.13 -3.48 -4.68
C ASP A 401 0.97 -2.21 -4.48
N MET A 402 2.21 -2.20 -4.94
CA MET A 402 3.09 -1.02 -4.91
C MET A 402 2.52 0.14 -5.74
N LEU A 403 2.17 -0.11 -7.00
CA LEU A 403 1.65 0.92 -7.89
C LEU A 403 0.25 1.38 -7.51
N GLY A 404 -0.54 0.51 -6.86
CA GLY A 404 -1.89 0.85 -6.43
C GLY A 404 -1.90 2.04 -5.49
N HIS A 405 -1.08 2.01 -4.46
CA HIS A 405 -0.93 3.13 -3.52
C HIS A 405 -0.16 4.30 -4.16
N ALA A 406 0.97 4.03 -4.79
CA ALA A 406 1.82 5.07 -5.36
C ALA A 406 1.12 5.87 -6.46
N SER A 407 0.35 5.22 -7.35
CA SER A 407 -0.32 5.91 -8.45
C SER A 407 -1.40 6.88 -7.96
N LEU A 408 -2.20 6.48 -6.98
CA LEU A 408 -3.21 7.38 -6.42
C LEU A 408 -2.58 8.52 -5.63
N GLN A 409 -1.53 8.27 -4.85
CA GLN A 409 -0.78 9.33 -4.18
C GLN A 409 -0.19 10.31 -5.19
N THR A 410 0.45 9.81 -6.26
CA THR A 410 1.06 10.65 -7.30
C THR A 410 0.03 11.56 -7.98
N ILE A 411 -1.14 11.05 -8.35
CA ILE A 411 -2.16 11.91 -8.99
C ILE A 411 -2.74 12.97 -8.03
N LEU A 412 -2.83 12.66 -6.75
CA LEU A 412 -3.27 13.64 -5.75
C LEU A 412 -2.20 14.71 -5.49
N ASP A 413 -0.92 14.35 -5.60
CA ASP A 413 0.18 15.33 -5.54
C ASP A 413 0.19 16.23 -6.77
N LEU A 414 0.06 15.66 -7.97
CA LEU A 414 -0.02 16.40 -9.23
C LEU A 414 -1.24 17.32 -9.33
N LEU A 415 -2.33 16.94 -8.69
CA LEU A 415 -3.56 17.74 -8.69
C LEU A 415 -3.35 19.12 -8.04
N ALA A 416 -2.44 19.21 -7.07
CA ALA A 416 -2.16 20.46 -6.36
C ALA A 416 -1.22 21.42 -7.11
N ASP A 417 -0.59 20.96 -8.19
CA ASP A 417 0.29 21.76 -9.03
C ASP A 417 -0.46 22.28 -10.28
N PRO A 418 0.00 23.36 -10.92
CA PRO A 418 -0.58 23.81 -12.18
C PRO A 418 -0.55 22.69 -13.24
N PRO A 419 -1.56 22.59 -14.13
CA PRO A 419 -1.61 21.56 -15.16
C PRO A 419 -0.45 21.71 -16.14
N ASP A 420 0.36 20.65 -16.25
CA ASP A 420 1.42 20.46 -17.24
C ASP A 420 1.41 18.99 -17.67
N THR A 421 0.74 18.72 -18.78
CA THR A 421 0.51 17.36 -19.27
C THR A 421 1.81 16.57 -19.49
N GLU A 422 2.88 17.23 -19.95
CA GLU A 422 4.16 16.58 -20.21
C GLU A 422 4.91 16.26 -18.91
N ALA A 423 4.97 17.22 -17.97
CA ALA A 423 5.56 17.00 -16.66
C ALA A 423 4.80 15.95 -15.84
N GLU A 424 3.47 15.98 -15.90
CA GLU A 424 2.60 14.98 -15.27
C GLU A 424 2.87 13.59 -15.83
N GLN A 425 2.98 13.43 -17.15
CA GLN A 425 3.26 12.13 -17.78
C GLN A 425 4.65 11.64 -17.40
N ARG A 426 5.66 12.50 -17.40
CA ARG A 426 7.01 12.15 -16.93
C ARG A 426 6.99 11.64 -15.47
N THR A 427 6.24 12.32 -14.60
CA THR A 427 6.12 11.90 -13.18
C THR A 427 5.45 10.54 -13.03
N LEU A 428 4.37 10.28 -13.78
CA LEU A 428 3.70 8.98 -13.78
C LEU A 428 4.61 7.87 -14.32
N ASN A 429 5.36 8.14 -15.38
CA ASN A 429 6.32 7.20 -15.94
C ASN A 429 7.45 6.88 -14.97
N ALA A 430 8.01 7.91 -14.31
CA ALA A 430 9.07 7.75 -13.32
C ALA A 430 8.60 6.91 -12.11
N MET A 431 7.37 7.12 -11.64
CA MET A 431 6.74 6.31 -10.59
C MET A 431 6.66 4.82 -11.00
N ALA A 432 6.17 4.55 -12.20
CA ALA A 432 6.06 3.18 -12.70
C ALA A 432 7.43 2.51 -12.87
N ALA A 433 8.40 3.25 -13.38
CA ALA A 433 9.77 2.79 -13.54
C ALA A 433 10.43 2.47 -12.20
N ALA A 434 10.24 3.30 -11.18
CA ALA A 434 10.74 3.04 -9.83
C ALA A 434 10.16 1.75 -9.24
N ALA A 435 8.84 1.54 -9.36
CA ALA A 435 8.19 0.32 -8.90
C ALA A 435 8.67 -0.93 -9.66
N LEU A 436 8.87 -0.83 -10.97
CA LEU A 436 9.40 -1.93 -11.79
C LEU A 436 10.83 -2.30 -11.38
N ARG A 437 11.69 -1.31 -11.09
CA ARG A 437 13.06 -1.56 -10.60
C ARG A 437 13.05 -2.33 -9.29
N GLU A 438 12.21 -1.93 -8.36
CA GLU A 438 12.08 -2.58 -7.05
C GLU A 438 11.59 -4.03 -7.16
N VAL A 439 10.49 -4.23 -7.88
CA VAL A 439 9.94 -5.58 -8.11
C VAL A 439 10.93 -6.47 -8.84
N TRP A 440 11.67 -5.92 -9.83
CA TRP A 440 12.67 -6.66 -10.57
C TRP A 440 13.83 -7.09 -9.68
N ARG A 441 14.34 -6.18 -8.84
CA ARG A 441 15.40 -6.47 -7.87
C ARG A 441 14.99 -7.60 -6.92
N GLU A 442 13.79 -7.54 -6.35
CA GLU A 442 13.28 -8.57 -5.46
C GLU A 442 13.10 -9.92 -6.19
N ALA A 443 12.58 -9.90 -7.41
CA ALA A 443 12.33 -11.10 -8.18
C ALA A 443 13.62 -11.78 -8.67
N THR A 444 14.70 -11.03 -8.90
CA THR A 444 15.99 -11.57 -9.39
C THR A 444 16.97 -11.92 -8.28
N ALA A 445 16.76 -11.48 -7.06
CA ALA A 445 17.63 -11.75 -5.91
C ALA A 445 17.88 -13.24 -5.61
N GLY A 446 16.96 -14.13 -6.04
CA GLY A 446 17.10 -15.59 -5.85
C GLY A 446 17.53 -16.38 -7.09
N VAL A 447 17.88 -15.70 -8.18
CA VAL A 447 18.22 -16.37 -9.46
C VAL A 447 19.68 -16.84 -9.40
N ARG A 448 19.87 -18.18 -9.38
CA ARG A 448 21.22 -18.79 -9.28
C ARG A 448 22.11 -18.56 -10.49
N ASP A 449 21.56 -18.38 -11.68
CA ASP A 449 22.32 -18.13 -12.91
C ASP A 449 22.18 -16.67 -13.35
N PRO A 450 23.24 -15.86 -13.26
CA PRO A 450 23.18 -14.44 -13.54
C PRO A 450 23.03 -14.09 -15.03
N LEU A 451 23.42 -14.95 -15.97
CA LEU A 451 23.32 -14.64 -17.39
C LEU A 451 21.88 -14.64 -17.93
N PRO A 452 21.01 -15.62 -17.63
CA PRO A 452 19.60 -15.52 -17.96
C PRO A 452 18.92 -14.31 -17.31
N ALA A 453 19.26 -13.98 -16.06
CA ALA A 453 18.75 -12.81 -15.36
C ALA A 453 19.21 -11.51 -16.07
N ALA A 454 20.47 -11.42 -16.50
CA ALA A 454 20.98 -10.27 -17.25
C ALA A 454 20.28 -10.09 -18.60
N ARG A 455 20.02 -11.17 -19.35
CA ARG A 455 19.24 -11.12 -20.60
C ARG A 455 17.81 -10.62 -20.38
N ALA A 456 17.18 -11.11 -19.32
CA ALA A 456 15.85 -10.68 -18.94
C ALA A 456 15.85 -9.20 -18.50
N SER A 457 16.87 -8.75 -17.77
CA SER A 457 17.05 -7.34 -17.39
C SER A 457 17.21 -6.44 -18.61
N LEU A 458 17.96 -6.88 -19.63
CA LEU A 458 18.09 -6.13 -20.90
C LEU A 458 16.76 -6.01 -21.65
N GLN A 459 15.95 -7.05 -21.63
CA GLN A 459 14.62 -6.99 -22.24
C GLN A 459 13.71 -6.02 -21.48
N LEU A 460 13.74 -6.04 -20.15
CA LEU A 460 12.97 -5.12 -19.34
C LEU A 460 13.48 -3.67 -19.50
N ASP A 461 14.80 -3.46 -19.53
CA ASP A 461 15.41 -2.15 -19.76
C ASP A 461 14.94 -1.54 -21.10
N TYR A 462 14.92 -2.34 -22.17
CA TYR A 462 14.40 -1.90 -23.46
C TYR A 462 12.93 -1.48 -23.35
N GLN A 463 12.08 -2.30 -22.73
CA GLN A 463 10.67 -1.99 -22.54
C GLN A 463 10.44 -0.75 -21.66
N MET A 464 11.27 -0.56 -20.63
CA MET A 464 11.19 0.61 -19.75
C MET A 464 11.59 1.90 -20.48
N ARG A 465 12.64 1.86 -21.31
CA ARG A 465 13.05 3.02 -22.14
C ARG A 465 11.99 3.36 -23.20
N ASP A 466 11.43 2.35 -23.86
CA ASP A 466 10.41 2.51 -24.88
C ASP A 466 9.10 3.08 -24.32
N LYS A 467 8.60 2.52 -23.21
CA LYS A 467 7.29 2.88 -22.64
C LYS A 467 7.32 4.06 -21.67
N PHE A 468 8.38 4.20 -20.90
CA PHE A 468 8.45 5.17 -19.81
C PHE A 468 9.56 6.22 -19.98
N GLY A 469 10.43 6.05 -20.97
CA GLY A 469 11.62 6.92 -21.15
C GLY A 469 12.70 6.70 -20.10
N GLU A 470 12.57 5.66 -19.26
CA GLU A 470 13.39 5.44 -18.08
C GLU A 470 14.20 4.14 -18.18
N PRO A 471 15.51 4.12 -17.88
CA PRO A 471 16.30 2.90 -17.89
C PRO A 471 16.00 2.04 -16.64
N LEU A 472 16.14 0.72 -16.77
CA LEU A 472 16.08 -0.21 -15.64
C LEU A 472 17.25 0.05 -14.67
N MET A 473 18.44 0.24 -15.23
CA MET A 473 19.66 0.51 -14.48
C MET A 473 20.30 1.81 -14.96
N THR A 474 20.72 2.66 -14.04
CA THR A 474 21.52 3.85 -14.37
C THR A 474 22.92 3.39 -14.75
N GLU A 475 23.37 3.70 -15.95
CA GLU A 475 24.65 3.23 -16.51
C GLU A 475 25.90 3.69 -15.73
N ASN A 476 25.78 4.65 -14.81
CA ASN A 476 26.90 5.38 -14.22
C ASN A 476 27.04 5.32 -12.69
N ALA A 477 26.33 4.45 -11.99
CA ALA A 477 26.58 4.30 -10.56
C ALA A 477 27.77 3.34 -10.35
N SER A 478 28.97 3.83 -10.56
CA SER A 478 30.15 3.15 -10.02
C SER A 478 30.07 3.25 -8.50
N THR A 479 30.09 2.11 -7.80
CA THR A 479 30.22 2.13 -6.35
C THR A 479 31.49 2.89 -5.94
N PRO A 480 31.56 3.49 -4.75
CA PRO A 480 32.78 4.09 -4.24
C PRO A 480 34.00 3.14 -4.33
N LEU A 481 33.78 1.85 -4.10
CA LEU A 481 34.80 0.80 -4.25
C LEU A 481 35.20 0.63 -5.71
N GLY A 482 34.25 0.54 -6.64
CA GLY A 482 34.53 0.41 -8.07
C GLY A 482 35.31 1.60 -8.63
N ALA A 483 34.96 2.83 -8.23
CA ALA A 483 35.69 4.04 -8.63
C ALA A 483 37.14 4.03 -8.10
N ARG A 484 37.34 3.62 -6.86
CA ARG A 484 38.67 3.48 -6.24
C ARG A 484 39.51 2.43 -6.95
N ILE A 485 38.96 1.23 -7.19
CA ILE A 485 39.63 0.16 -7.93
C ILE A 485 39.95 0.59 -9.37
N HIS A 486 39.05 1.27 -10.03
CA HIS A 486 39.26 1.82 -11.37
C HIS A 486 40.48 2.75 -11.41
N ALA A 487 40.59 3.68 -10.46
CA ALA A 487 41.72 4.60 -10.35
C ALA A 487 43.04 3.82 -10.13
N VAL A 488 43.05 2.84 -9.21
CA VAL A 488 44.22 1.99 -8.95
C VAL A 488 44.68 1.24 -10.21
N LEU A 489 43.71 0.65 -10.96
CA LEU A 489 44.05 -0.06 -12.21
C LEU A 489 44.63 0.85 -13.30
N TYR A 490 44.13 2.07 -13.40
CA TYR A 490 44.72 3.06 -14.31
C TYR A 490 46.15 3.45 -13.90
N ASP A 491 46.37 3.64 -12.62
CA ASP A 491 47.68 3.96 -12.08
C ASP A 491 48.67 2.81 -12.33
N MET A 492 48.30 1.58 -12.03
CA MET A 492 49.10 0.38 -12.34
C MET A 492 49.41 0.29 -13.83
N ASP A 493 48.44 0.48 -14.71
CA ASP A 493 48.60 0.41 -16.17
C ASP A 493 49.55 1.49 -16.68
N ALA A 494 49.47 2.71 -16.14
CA ALA A 494 50.33 3.84 -16.51
C ALA A 494 51.81 3.61 -16.18
N HIS A 495 52.12 2.90 -15.11
CA HIS A 495 53.48 2.59 -14.68
C HIS A 495 54.15 1.43 -15.45
N LEU A 496 53.35 0.67 -16.23
CA LEU A 496 53.90 -0.48 -16.99
C LEU A 496 54.40 -0.03 -18.38
N SER A 497 55.73 0.06 -18.53
CA SER A 497 56.37 0.26 -19.83
C SER A 497 56.18 -0.95 -20.76
N PRO A 498 56.38 -0.81 -22.09
CA PRO A 498 56.32 -1.95 -23.01
C PRO A 498 57.29 -3.10 -22.64
N ALA A 499 58.48 -2.77 -22.12
CA ALA A 499 59.46 -3.77 -21.66
C ALA A 499 58.94 -4.52 -20.42
N ASN A 500 58.38 -3.79 -19.43
CA ASN A 500 57.82 -4.37 -18.22
C ASN A 500 56.63 -5.30 -18.55
N ARG A 501 55.77 -4.91 -19.50
CA ARG A 501 54.69 -5.75 -19.99
C ARG A 501 55.20 -7.03 -20.66
N ALA A 502 56.26 -6.96 -21.46
CA ALA A 502 56.88 -8.12 -22.07
C ALA A 502 57.47 -9.07 -21.01
N SER A 503 58.11 -8.51 -19.98
CA SER A 503 58.64 -9.27 -18.83
C SER A 503 57.52 -10.00 -18.07
N ILE A 504 56.42 -9.32 -17.78
CA ILE A 504 55.27 -9.92 -17.08
C ILE A 504 54.62 -11.03 -17.92
N ARG A 505 54.48 -10.86 -19.24
CA ARG A 505 53.96 -11.89 -20.15
C ARG A 505 54.79 -13.13 -20.22
N SER A 506 56.10 -12.98 -20.19
CA SER A 506 57.05 -14.10 -20.27
C SER A 506 57.28 -14.84 -18.95
N ALA A 507 56.82 -14.26 -17.83
CA ALA A 507 56.99 -14.85 -16.51
C ALA A 507 56.05 -16.06 -16.30
N ALA A 508 56.64 -17.26 -16.14
CA ALA A 508 55.88 -18.51 -16.03
C ALA A 508 55.26 -18.72 -14.64
N THR A 509 55.96 -18.42 -13.56
CA THR A 509 55.53 -18.73 -12.18
C THR A 509 55.65 -17.54 -11.24
N GLU A 510 56.79 -16.88 -11.17
CA GLU A 510 57.02 -15.76 -10.27
C GLU A 510 56.76 -14.42 -10.97
N LEU A 511 56.22 -13.44 -10.22
CA LEU A 511 56.05 -12.09 -10.73
C LEU A 511 57.41 -11.39 -10.80
N PRO A 512 57.76 -10.76 -11.94
CA PRO A 512 58.99 -9.97 -12.04
C PRO A 512 58.93 -8.72 -11.16
N LEU A 513 60.06 -8.10 -10.86
CA LEU A 513 60.16 -6.92 -10.01
C LEU A 513 59.19 -5.79 -10.46
N ASP A 514 59.06 -5.59 -11.77
CA ASP A 514 58.21 -4.57 -12.35
C ASP A 514 56.72 -4.79 -12.03
N ALA A 515 56.28 -6.07 -11.91
CA ALA A 515 54.92 -6.42 -11.49
C ALA A 515 54.72 -6.11 -10.01
N TRP A 516 55.71 -6.34 -9.17
CA TRP A 516 55.67 -5.97 -7.75
C TRP A 516 55.63 -4.46 -7.55
N LEU A 517 56.36 -3.69 -8.37
CA LEU A 517 56.30 -2.24 -8.36
C LEU A 517 54.91 -1.72 -8.76
N ALA A 518 54.25 -2.35 -9.75
CA ALA A 518 52.87 -2.03 -10.10
C ALA A 518 51.90 -2.39 -8.97
N LEU A 519 52.10 -3.52 -8.29
CA LEU A 519 51.28 -3.94 -7.14
C LEU A 519 51.39 -2.99 -5.94
N ALA A 520 52.45 -2.18 -5.84
CA ALA A 520 52.56 -1.15 -4.79
C ALA A 520 51.45 -0.07 -4.88
N ALA A 521 50.76 0.08 -6.00
CA ALA A 521 49.60 0.92 -6.13
C ALA A 521 48.31 0.31 -5.54
N ALA A 522 48.27 -1.00 -5.27
CA ALA A 522 47.13 -1.65 -4.64
C ALA A 522 46.94 -1.17 -3.19
N PRO A 523 45.71 -1.15 -2.67
CA PRO A 523 45.47 -0.79 -1.29
C PRO A 523 46.23 -1.69 -0.32
N PRO A 524 46.94 -1.13 0.68
CA PRO A 524 47.71 -1.92 1.65
C PRO A 524 46.86 -2.99 2.33
N GLU A 525 45.65 -2.67 2.71
CA GLU A 525 44.70 -3.58 3.35
C GLU A 525 44.34 -4.80 2.49
N ASP A 526 44.42 -4.68 1.17
CA ASP A 526 44.19 -5.80 0.25
C ASP A 526 45.44 -6.66 0.07
N MET A 527 46.61 -6.06 0.20
CA MET A 527 47.89 -6.77 0.08
C MET A 527 48.28 -7.57 1.34
N GLU A 528 47.72 -7.20 2.49
CA GLU A 528 47.90 -7.94 3.75
C GLU A 528 47.08 -9.24 3.81
N ARG A 529 46.02 -9.35 3.02
CA ARG A 529 45.16 -10.54 2.98
C ARG A 529 45.51 -11.43 1.80
N PRO A 530 45.81 -12.73 2.03
CA PRO A 530 46.23 -13.64 0.95
C PRO A 530 45.27 -13.68 -0.23
N ASP A 531 43.94 -13.75 0.03
CA ASP A 531 42.93 -13.92 -1.00
C ASP A 531 42.82 -12.67 -1.90
N THR A 532 42.75 -11.47 -1.32
CA THR A 532 42.68 -10.21 -2.09
C THR A 532 44.02 -9.94 -2.80
N ARG A 533 45.14 -10.24 -2.18
CA ARG A 533 46.46 -10.15 -2.80
C ARG A 533 46.54 -11.02 -4.06
N GLN A 534 46.04 -12.26 -4.01
CA GLN A 534 46.06 -13.18 -5.15
C GLN A 534 45.19 -12.65 -6.33
N VAL A 535 44.09 -11.95 -6.03
CA VAL A 535 43.30 -11.25 -7.06
C VAL A 535 44.14 -10.18 -7.76
N TRP A 536 44.82 -9.33 -6.99
CA TRP A 536 45.67 -8.27 -7.53
C TRP A 536 46.87 -8.82 -8.34
N GLU A 537 47.52 -9.87 -7.87
CA GLU A 537 48.62 -10.57 -8.60
C GLU A 537 48.10 -11.12 -9.95
N THR A 538 46.91 -11.71 -9.97
CA THR A 538 46.27 -12.21 -11.19
C THR A 538 46.00 -11.11 -12.19
N VAL A 539 45.53 -9.95 -11.71
CA VAL A 539 45.19 -8.80 -12.55
C VAL A 539 46.42 -8.10 -13.10
N VAL A 540 47.51 -7.97 -12.31
CA VAL A 540 48.78 -7.43 -12.83
C VAL A 540 49.35 -8.31 -13.95
N ARG A 541 49.18 -9.62 -13.85
CA ARG A 541 49.53 -10.53 -14.99
C ARG A 541 48.69 -10.20 -16.24
N ALA A 542 47.40 -9.86 -16.06
CA ALA A 542 46.55 -9.40 -17.17
C ALA A 542 47.10 -8.12 -17.82
N LEU A 543 47.47 -7.14 -17.01
CA LEU A 543 48.00 -5.86 -17.48
C LEU A 543 49.33 -6.00 -18.28
N GLY A 544 50.03 -7.11 -18.13
CA GLY A 544 51.15 -7.47 -19.03
C GLY A 544 50.72 -7.62 -20.49
N GLY A 545 49.49 -8.07 -20.77
CA GLY A 545 48.97 -8.33 -22.12
C GLY A 545 47.81 -7.41 -22.55
N VAL A 546 47.06 -6.87 -21.62
CA VAL A 546 45.83 -6.08 -21.86
C VAL A 546 45.99 -4.71 -21.22
N ARG A 547 45.70 -3.64 -21.94
CA ARG A 547 45.68 -2.27 -21.37
C ARG A 547 44.35 -1.97 -20.70
N GLN A 548 44.42 -1.21 -19.61
CA GLN A 548 43.22 -0.74 -18.91
C GLN A 548 42.48 0.30 -19.78
N GLY A 549 41.14 0.17 -19.85
CA GLY A 549 40.27 1.06 -20.59
C GLY A 549 39.50 0.37 -21.71
N GLY A 550 38.59 1.11 -22.37
CA GLY A 550 37.71 0.54 -23.37
C GLY A 550 36.48 -0.17 -22.80
N PRO A 551 35.94 -1.21 -23.48
CA PRO A 551 34.77 -1.92 -23.02
C PRO A 551 35.01 -2.68 -21.71
N GLY A 552 33.95 -2.85 -20.91
CA GLY A 552 34.00 -3.68 -19.71
C GLY A 552 34.24 -5.15 -20.03
N ILE A 553 34.83 -5.88 -19.08
CA ILE A 553 35.24 -7.27 -19.29
C ILE A 553 34.13 -8.19 -19.80
N GLY A 554 32.88 -8.02 -19.34
CA GLY A 554 31.78 -8.83 -19.83
C GLY A 554 31.53 -8.70 -21.33
N ALA A 555 31.64 -7.49 -21.90
CA ALA A 555 31.51 -7.24 -23.33
C ALA A 555 32.69 -7.85 -24.11
N VAL A 556 33.91 -7.70 -23.61
CA VAL A 556 35.13 -8.24 -24.25
C VAL A 556 35.12 -9.74 -24.26
N LEU A 557 34.69 -10.41 -23.19
CA LEU A 557 34.51 -11.87 -23.15
C LEU A 557 33.49 -12.34 -24.21
N ALA A 558 32.43 -11.58 -24.46
CA ALA A 558 31.50 -11.89 -25.52
C ALA A 558 32.10 -11.73 -26.92
N ASP A 559 32.87 -10.62 -27.16
CA ASP A 559 33.53 -10.34 -28.42
C ASP A 559 34.56 -11.42 -28.79
N THR A 560 35.29 -11.90 -27.80
CA THR A 560 36.27 -13.00 -27.95
C THR A 560 35.61 -14.40 -27.96
N ARG A 561 34.27 -14.47 -27.90
CA ARG A 561 33.51 -15.73 -27.86
C ARG A 561 33.89 -16.65 -26.69
N TYR A 562 34.25 -16.06 -25.54
CA TYR A 562 34.49 -16.86 -24.32
C TYR A 562 33.20 -17.66 -23.99
N PRO A 563 33.32 -18.99 -23.71
CA PRO A 563 32.14 -19.82 -23.59
C PRO A 563 31.17 -19.38 -22.51
N GLU A 564 29.88 -19.28 -22.83
CA GLU A 564 28.82 -18.86 -21.92
C GLU A 564 28.79 -19.67 -20.60
N ALA A 565 29.04 -20.99 -20.71
CA ALA A 565 29.11 -21.85 -19.52
C ALA A 565 30.26 -21.45 -18.57
N ARG A 566 31.39 -20.96 -19.13
CA ARG A 566 32.52 -20.47 -18.34
C ARG A 566 32.24 -19.12 -17.70
N VAL A 567 31.53 -18.21 -18.41
CA VAL A 567 31.07 -16.95 -17.81
C VAL A 567 30.10 -17.26 -16.68
N SER A 568 29.13 -18.15 -16.87
CA SER A 568 28.21 -18.57 -15.80
C SER A 568 28.95 -19.19 -14.62
N ALA A 569 29.99 -20.00 -14.86
CA ALA A 569 30.80 -20.56 -13.80
C ALA A 569 31.56 -19.48 -13.01
N LEU A 570 32.20 -18.54 -13.70
CA LEU A 570 32.89 -17.39 -13.11
C LEU A 570 31.99 -16.57 -12.19
N LEU A 571 30.81 -16.24 -12.64
CA LEU A 571 29.87 -15.40 -11.90
C LEU A 571 29.24 -16.10 -10.68
N ARG A 572 29.27 -17.43 -10.63
CA ARG A 572 28.75 -18.25 -9.51
C ARG A 572 29.81 -18.72 -8.52
N ALA A 573 31.07 -18.69 -8.92
CA ALA A 573 32.15 -19.20 -8.09
C ALA A 573 32.43 -18.29 -6.90
N ASN A 574 33.01 -18.89 -5.84
CA ASN A 574 33.48 -18.21 -4.64
C ASN A 574 34.86 -18.74 -4.25
N GLY A 575 35.62 -17.97 -3.46
CA GLY A 575 36.94 -18.36 -2.92
C GLY A 575 37.91 -18.76 -4.01
N ASP A 576 38.70 -19.80 -3.76
CA ASP A 576 39.76 -20.27 -4.68
C ASP A 576 39.26 -20.60 -6.08
N ALA A 577 38.05 -21.15 -6.18
CA ALA A 577 37.42 -21.44 -7.46
C ALA A 577 37.16 -20.17 -8.28
N LEU A 578 36.76 -19.09 -7.64
CA LEU A 578 36.59 -17.79 -8.28
C LEU A 578 37.90 -17.24 -8.79
N ILE A 579 38.94 -17.25 -7.95
CA ILE A 579 40.28 -16.78 -8.32
C ILE A 579 40.82 -17.57 -9.52
N GLY A 580 40.66 -18.89 -9.52
CA GLY A 580 41.03 -19.74 -10.64
C GLY A 580 40.32 -19.38 -11.95
N LEU A 581 39.03 -19.08 -11.90
CA LEU A 581 38.22 -18.68 -13.06
C LEU A 581 38.51 -17.23 -13.51
N ILE A 582 38.84 -16.32 -12.60
CA ILE A 582 39.38 -14.99 -12.93
C ILE A 582 40.69 -15.15 -13.72
N ALA A 583 41.63 -15.98 -13.23
CA ALA A 583 42.87 -16.23 -13.91
C ALA A 583 42.68 -16.86 -15.30
N GLU A 584 41.72 -17.76 -15.45
CA GLU A 584 41.36 -18.35 -16.75
C GLU A 584 40.79 -17.28 -17.72
N ALA A 585 39.84 -16.47 -17.28
CA ALA A 585 39.28 -15.41 -18.10
C ALA A 585 40.33 -14.40 -18.56
N VAL A 586 41.23 -14.01 -17.66
CA VAL A 586 42.34 -13.12 -17.97
C VAL A 586 43.30 -13.73 -18.99
N ARG A 587 43.73 -15.00 -18.81
CA ARG A 587 44.56 -15.71 -19.81
C ARG A 587 43.90 -15.79 -21.17
N TRP A 588 42.58 -15.98 -21.20
CA TRP A 588 41.81 -15.95 -22.44
C TRP A 588 41.91 -14.60 -23.16
N LEU A 589 41.75 -13.47 -22.45
CA LEU A 589 41.90 -12.14 -23.03
C LEU A 589 43.29 -11.94 -23.63
N VAL A 590 44.35 -12.34 -22.92
CA VAL A 590 45.73 -12.23 -23.38
C VAL A 590 45.98 -13.12 -24.62
N SER A 591 45.47 -14.36 -24.62
CA SER A 591 45.65 -15.30 -25.76
C SER A 591 44.86 -14.90 -27.00
N HIS A 592 43.83 -14.05 -26.86
CA HIS A 592 43.08 -13.49 -27.98
C HIS A 592 43.49 -12.09 -28.37
N GLU A 593 44.69 -11.67 -27.93
CA GLU A 593 45.33 -10.41 -28.28
C GLU A 593 44.44 -9.18 -28.04
N VAL A 594 43.65 -9.21 -26.95
CA VAL A 594 42.79 -8.09 -26.58
C VAL A 594 43.65 -6.89 -26.21
N GLU A 595 43.56 -5.83 -27.01
CA GLU A 595 44.39 -4.63 -26.80
C GLU A 595 43.98 -3.87 -25.54
N ARG A 596 42.65 -3.67 -25.33
CA ARG A 596 42.08 -2.90 -24.22
C ARG A 596 40.87 -3.56 -23.60
N CYS A 597 40.81 -3.55 -22.27
CA CYS A 597 39.67 -4.03 -21.49
C CYS A 597 39.61 -3.33 -20.14
N THR A 598 38.44 -2.92 -19.72
CA THR A 598 38.21 -2.41 -18.36
C THR A 598 38.05 -3.60 -17.42
N LEU A 599 39.04 -3.85 -16.57
CA LEU A 599 39.12 -4.99 -15.65
C LEU A 599 38.47 -4.70 -14.27
N THR A 600 37.95 -3.49 -14.05
CA THR A 600 37.41 -3.03 -12.75
C THR A 600 36.43 -4.02 -12.16
N ASP A 601 35.44 -4.47 -12.92
CA ASP A 601 34.36 -5.31 -12.39
C ASP A 601 34.82 -6.69 -11.96
N ILE A 602 35.81 -7.27 -12.63
CA ILE A 602 36.35 -8.58 -12.23
C ILE A 602 37.23 -8.50 -10.97
N VAL A 603 37.92 -7.36 -10.78
CA VAL A 603 38.66 -7.07 -9.54
C VAL A 603 37.71 -6.82 -8.40
N VAL A 604 36.66 -6.01 -8.61
CA VAL A 604 35.61 -5.79 -7.60
C VAL A 604 34.98 -7.13 -7.20
N LEU A 605 34.66 -8.00 -8.17
CA LEU A 605 34.10 -9.32 -7.91
C LEU A 605 35.01 -10.16 -6.99
N GLY A 606 36.30 -10.24 -7.29
CA GLY A 606 37.25 -11.01 -6.49
C GLY A 606 37.48 -10.44 -5.09
N ILE A 607 37.63 -9.11 -4.97
CA ILE A 607 37.85 -8.43 -3.68
C ILE A 607 36.63 -8.50 -2.78
N THR A 608 35.42 -8.29 -3.32
CA THR A 608 34.20 -8.34 -2.55
C THR A 608 33.85 -9.75 -2.08
N ASP A 609 34.14 -10.75 -2.90
CA ASP A 609 34.02 -12.16 -2.49
C ASP A 609 34.95 -12.47 -1.31
N ALA A 610 36.22 -12.10 -1.40
CA ALA A 610 37.22 -12.29 -0.35
C ALA A 610 36.91 -11.52 0.95
N ARG A 611 36.22 -10.36 0.84
CA ARG A 611 35.81 -9.55 1.98
C ARG A 611 34.44 -9.97 2.56
N GLY A 612 33.66 -10.82 1.88
CA GLY A 612 32.31 -11.22 2.26
C GLY A 612 31.26 -10.12 2.01
N ASP A 613 31.55 -9.13 1.15
CA ASP A 613 30.60 -8.07 0.80
C ASP A 613 29.66 -8.55 -0.32
N SER A 614 28.54 -9.16 0.07
CA SER A 614 27.58 -9.76 -0.85
C SER A 614 26.90 -8.73 -1.76
N ALA A 615 26.62 -7.51 -1.28
CA ALA A 615 25.93 -6.49 -2.06
C ALA A 615 26.81 -5.95 -3.21
N ALA A 616 28.04 -5.58 -2.91
CA ALA A 616 28.98 -5.11 -3.93
C ALA A 616 29.40 -6.23 -4.89
N ARG A 617 29.42 -7.48 -4.41
CA ARG A 617 29.65 -8.67 -5.24
C ARG A 617 28.52 -8.87 -6.25
N GLU A 618 27.25 -8.83 -5.83
CA GLU A 618 26.09 -8.97 -6.72
C GLU A 618 26.06 -7.87 -7.80
N GLU A 619 26.48 -6.67 -7.45
CA GLU A 619 26.57 -5.57 -8.41
C GLU A 619 27.66 -5.83 -9.46
N ALA A 620 28.84 -6.30 -9.07
CA ALA A 620 29.89 -6.67 -10.00
C ALA A 620 29.46 -7.82 -10.92
N VAL A 621 28.83 -8.87 -10.36
CA VAL A 621 28.23 -9.97 -11.11
C VAL A 621 27.24 -9.45 -12.15
N SER A 622 26.34 -8.55 -11.75
CA SER A 622 25.33 -7.97 -12.65
C SER A 622 25.97 -7.18 -13.79
N ARG A 623 27.00 -6.35 -13.52
CA ARG A 623 27.68 -5.57 -14.54
C ARG A 623 28.40 -6.45 -15.58
N ILE A 624 29.14 -7.47 -15.12
CA ILE A 624 29.81 -8.41 -16.04
C ILE A 624 28.77 -9.16 -16.89
N ALA A 625 27.72 -9.68 -16.26
CA ALA A 625 26.65 -10.42 -16.94
C ALA A 625 25.92 -9.55 -17.97
N LEU A 626 25.57 -8.31 -17.62
CA LEU A 626 24.93 -7.36 -18.52
C LEU A 626 25.80 -6.97 -19.71
N GLY A 627 27.07 -6.71 -19.45
CA GLY A 627 28.06 -6.41 -20.50
C GLY A 627 28.12 -7.56 -21.52
N TYR A 628 28.26 -8.80 -21.05
CA TYR A 628 28.26 -10.00 -21.89
C TYR A 628 26.95 -10.16 -22.67
N ALA A 629 25.82 -10.08 -21.99
CA ALA A 629 24.51 -10.28 -22.61
C ALA A 629 24.15 -9.19 -23.65
N ARG A 630 24.49 -7.93 -23.41
CA ARG A 630 24.32 -6.81 -24.36
C ARG A 630 25.07 -7.09 -25.66
N ARG A 631 26.31 -7.57 -25.55
CA ARG A 631 27.14 -7.80 -26.74
C ARG A 631 26.64 -8.99 -27.55
N VAL A 632 26.33 -10.12 -26.91
CA VAL A 632 25.74 -11.29 -27.58
C VAL A 632 24.43 -10.94 -28.29
N ARG A 633 23.60 -10.07 -27.70
CA ARG A 633 22.36 -9.62 -28.35
C ARG A 633 22.63 -8.77 -29.59
N ARG A 634 23.60 -7.87 -29.52
CA ARG A 634 23.98 -6.99 -30.64
C ARG A 634 24.48 -7.82 -31.84
N ASP A 635 25.30 -8.81 -31.57
CA ASP A 635 25.81 -9.70 -32.62
C ASP A 635 24.72 -10.52 -33.28
N ARG A 636 23.73 -11.02 -32.50
CA ARG A 636 22.56 -11.72 -33.04
C ARG A 636 21.61 -10.83 -33.84
N ALA A 637 21.55 -9.55 -33.53
CA ALA A 637 20.72 -8.59 -34.28
C ALA A 637 21.41 -8.12 -35.57
N ALA A 638 22.75 -8.25 -35.66
CA ALA A 638 23.55 -7.93 -36.84
C ALA A 638 23.75 -9.10 -37.80
N ALA A 639 23.50 -10.34 -37.33
CA ALA A 639 23.50 -11.56 -38.13
C ALA A 639 22.11 -11.90 -38.64
#